data_c636778a80709224d51d57bf3ac10ee7
#
_entry.id   c636778a80709224d51d57bf3ac10ee7
#
_cell.length_a   1.000
_cell.length_b   1.000
_cell.length_c   1.000
_cell.angle_alpha   90.00
_cell.angle_beta   90.00
_cell.angle_gamma   90.00
#
_symmetry.space_group_name_H-M   'P 1'
#
loop_
_entity.id
_entity.type
_entity.pdbx_description
1 polymer ?
#
loop_
_entity_poly.entity_id
_entity_poly.type
_entity_poly.pdbx_seq_one_letter_code
_entity_poly.pdbx_strand_id
1 'polypeptide(L)'
;VFDSFFVRSKRKVARQVFWGSIMPTRLETFLEKYRIEPGQGKQFTFQDFADKRNMWSLTEDDLSEFYKIYFEEHEDSIPHYLTEKQTAIGQLRIDLDFKYDGNLTEHKHTQTQTISFIGEYMKEVCRYLKVPDTVDIYILEKTRPTYDAVNKVSRSGIHVQVPGVKTRSGVEQAIKRGLVKRMEEFFPNLGCVNPKGWDDIYDPSPLTHNSPWMVLGSKKNDGLPYKIKYVLEWDKTANSVSVKSDIPKMSIELIRNLSLRSKPTEETEMTDWGKENVHQGNINETTGHIQRIVARGRSAERNDQGSRSSSPGRIVIPPLSQEQRDYYTAHVNNLAPFRYTCYADWISVGQCLKNLHPDLNDLWHEFSAKGDGYKFPETESKWTSFGFKIDGARLGLGSLRIWSSSDNLEGYKEIESRNIDSLMKKSVETSTENDVAQVIYAKYRDEFKCAKFGQNVWYRYNGNIWTETDRGIALQIRLSKYVADMYLDKETQQLNIIKAIGQCDHVKDPKPDCQSCRAEQDRKAYNSIRLKLKRTGFKESVMKECRELFLDEQLALKLDENKHLIAFNNGVYDTLTQTFRAGQPEDYISFSTNIEYSVDTRYYELKCWPEVEKFLHDILPNKNVRDYFIKHLSKCLSGTFNQQFHILTGSGSNGKSMLMNLCATGFGEYFYKANIAMFTQKRGKAGSASPEMVRMKGRRFVMMSEPDEGEPLSTGFMKEITSSEKIIARDLYAGSKAMVEFDVQAKCHLACNDKPKVNTTDGGTW
;
A
#
# COMPACT_ATOMS: atom_id res chain seq x y z
N VAL A 1 2.07 -18.05 22.47
CA VAL A 1 1.16 -16.96 21.97
C VAL A 1 0.64 -16.14 23.13
N PHE A 2 0.35 -16.77 24.28
CA PHE A 2 -0.18 -16.07 25.46
C PHE A 2 0.86 -15.16 26.15
N ASP A 3 2.14 -15.52 26.16
CA ASP A 3 3.16 -14.76 26.88
C ASP A 3 3.58 -13.45 26.14
N SER A 4 3.54 -13.39 24.83
CA SER A 4 3.95 -12.18 24.10
C SER A 4 2.88 -11.05 24.12
N PHE A 5 1.60 -11.40 24.29
CA PHE A 5 0.50 -10.42 24.35
C PHE A 5 0.29 -9.88 25.77
N PHE A 6 0.46 -10.73 26.77
CA PHE A 6 0.38 -10.33 28.19
C PHE A 6 1.58 -9.44 28.58
N VAL A 7 2.74 -9.65 27.97
CA VAL A 7 3.94 -8.84 28.19
C VAL A 7 3.80 -7.43 27.58
N ARG A 8 3.12 -7.27 26.41
CA ARG A 8 2.84 -5.93 25.85
C ARG A 8 1.85 -5.11 26.70
N SER A 9 0.81 -5.76 27.20
CA SER A 9 -0.15 -5.13 28.11
C SER A 9 0.41 -4.91 29.50
N LYS A 10 1.16 -5.88 30.07
CA LYS A 10 1.78 -5.76 31.39
C LYS A 10 2.91 -4.74 31.42
N ARG A 11 3.64 -4.46 30.32
CA ARG A 11 4.67 -3.43 30.33
C ARG A 11 4.11 -2.00 30.35
N LYS A 12 2.99 -1.72 29.64
CA LYS A 12 2.28 -0.46 29.85
C LYS A 12 1.60 -0.39 31.23
N VAL A 13 1.09 -1.49 31.73
CA VAL A 13 0.45 -1.59 33.05
C VAL A 13 1.50 -1.78 34.17
N ALA A 14 2.57 -2.54 33.94
CA ALA A 14 3.66 -2.68 34.92
C ALA A 14 4.50 -1.38 35.05
N ARG A 15 4.65 -0.60 33.98
CA ARG A 15 5.19 0.77 34.09
C ARG A 15 4.24 1.70 34.87
N GLN A 16 2.92 1.44 34.87
CA GLN A 16 1.95 2.28 35.60
C GLN A 16 1.60 1.81 37.01
N VAL A 17 1.87 0.56 37.39
CA VAL A 17 1.39 -0.02 38.65
C VAL A 17 2.49 -0.21 39.68
N PHE A 18 3.77 -0.29 39.32
CA PHE A 18 4.86 -0.52 40.28
C PHE A 18 5.75 0.68 40.60
N TRP A 19 5.70 1.76 39.78
CA TRP A 19 6.36 3.02 40.10
C TRP A 19 5.43 4.16 39.69
N GLY A 20 5.11 5.01 40.63
CA GLY A 20 4.45 6.29 40.32
C GLY A 20 5.29 7.02 39.25
N SER A 21 4.63 7.54 38.17
CA SER A 21 5.17 8.28 37.03
C SER A 21 6.66 7.98 36.76
N ILE A 22 6.97 6.97 35.95
CA ILE A 22 8.34 6.77 35.46
C ILE A 22 8.67 7.98 34.62
N MET A 23 9.60 8.80 35.11
CA MET A 23 10.19 9.88 34.32
C MET A 23 10.76 9.27 33.04
N PRO A 24 10.56 9.90 31.87
CA PRO A 24 11.20 9.45 30.63
C PRO A 24 12.71 9.38 30.84
N THR A 25 13.38 8.44 30.17
CA THR A 25 14.85 8.36 30.25
C THR A 25 15.47 9.65 29.68
N ARG A 26 16.73 9.88 29.95
CA ARG A 26 17.45 11.05 29.39
C ARG A 26 17.45 11.01 27.86
N LEU A 27 17.59 9.82 27.29
CA LEU A 27 17.54 9.60 25.84
C LEU A 27 16.14 9.82 25.28
N GLU A 28 15.09 9.30 25.92
CA GLU A 28 13.70 9.55 25.52
C GLU A 28 13.37 11.05 25.55
N THR A 29 13.81 11.75 26.59
CA THR A 29 13.64 13.22 26.73
C THR A 29 14.40 13.99 25.65
N PHE A 30 15.61 13.55 25.32
CA PHE A 30 16.42 14.13 24.25
C PHE A 30 15.76 13.90 22.89
N LEU A 31 15.38 12.68 22.58
CA LEU A 31 14.79 12.29 21.30
C LEU A 31 13.43 12.96 21.04
N GLU A 32 12.63 13.22 22.07
CA GLU A 32 11.32 13.85 21.91
C GLU A 32 11.39 15.23 21.23
N LYS A 33 12.53 15.95 21.36
CA LYS A 33 12.77 17.23 20.68
C LYS A 33 12.86 17.08 19.14
N TYR A 34 13.22 15.91 18.65
CA TYR A 34 13.49 15.60 17.25
C TYR A 34 12.44 14.67 16.62
N ARG A 35 11.34 14.47 17.34
CA ARG A 35 10.26 13.59 16.91
C ARG A 35 9.66 14.08 15.60
N ILE A 36 9.41 13.16 14.69
CA ILE A 36 8.70 13.41 13.44
C ILE A 36 7.40 12.63 13.43
N GLU A 37 6.33 13.31 13.01
CA GLU A 37 5.04 12.66 12.81
C GLU A 37 5.05 11.86 11.48
N PRO A 38 4.45 10.66 11.46
CA PRO A 38 4.28 9.90 10.23
C PRO A 38 3.54 10.73 9.18
N GLY A 39 4.13 10.88 8.00
CA GLY A 39 3.51 11.60 6.88
C GLY A 39 4.03 13.02 6.61
N GLN A 40 4.92 13.57 7.45
CA GLN A 40 5.49 14.91 7.22
C GLN A 40 6.53 15.01 6.10
N GLY A 41 6.75 13.95 5.32
CA GLY A 41 7.76 13.94 4.25
C GLY A 41 9.23 14.00 4.71
N LYS A 42 9.48 14.19 6.02
CA LYS A 42 10.83 14.20 6.58
C LYS A 42 11.37 12.77 6.68
N GLN A 43 12.61 12.58 6.28
CA GLN A 43 13.29 11.30 6.46
C GLN A 43 13.73 11.16 7.92
N PHE A 44 13.38 10.02 8.56
CA PHE A 44 13.87 9.73 9.89
C PHE A 44 15.34 9.30 9.86
N THR A 45 16.06 9.61 10.93
CA THR A 45 17.43 9.13 11.19
C THR A 45 17.43 7.92 12.09
N PHE A 46 16.61 7.94 13.14
CA PHE A 46 16.40 6.84 14.09
C PHE A 46 14.93 6.47 14.21
N GLN A 47 14.69 5.20 14.52
CA GLN A 47 13.36 4.65 14.73
C GLN A 47 13.38 3.65 15.90
N ASP A 48 12.32 3.63 16.70
CA ASP A 48 12.14 2.60 17.72
C ASP A 48 11.71 1.28 17.05
N PHE A 49 12.41 0.21 17.35
CA PHE A 49 12.07 -1.12 16.85
C PHE A 49 10.79 -1.67 17.47
N ALA A 50 10.52 -1.34 18.73
CA ALA A 50 9.34 -1.81 19.46
C ALA A 50 8.06 -1.10 19.02
N ASP A 51 8.16 0.23 18.75
CA ASP A 51 7.07 1.02 18.20
C ASP A 51 7.57 1.85 17.01
N LYS A 52 7.40 1.32 15.82
CA LYS A 52 7.84 1.93 14.55
C LYS A 52 7.23 3.29 14.24
N ARG A 53 6.24 3.75 15.02
CA ARG A 53 5.67 5.09 14.92
C ARG A 53 6.57 6.14 15.58
N ASN A 54 7.42 5.73 16.52
CA ASN A 54 8.37 6.60 17.12
C ASN A 54 9.59 6.75 16.21
N MET A 55 9.67 7.86 15.53
CA MET A 55 10.73 8.19 14.57
C MET A 55 11.28 9.57 14.89
N TRP A 56 12.57 9.74 14.71
CA TRP A 56 13.28 10.98 15.01
C TRP A 56 14.20 11.38 13.87
N SER A 57 14.36 12.69 13.66
CA SER A 57 15.23 13.24 12.63
C SER A 57 16.28 14.13 13.30
N LEU A 58 17.45 13.58 13.60
CA LEU A 58 18.58 14.30 14.16
C LEU A 58 19.45 14.89 13.06
N THR A 59 20.00 16.07 13.29
CA THR A 59 21.05 16.66 12.46
C THR A 59 22.43 16.07 12.81
N GLU A 60 23.45 16.36 12.02
CA GLU A 60 24.82 15.89 12.31
C GLU A 60 25.35 16.48 13.62
N ASP A 61 24.98 17.72 13.94
CA ASP A 61 25.39 18.39 15.18
C ASP A 61 24.79 17.72 16.41
N ASP A 62 23.54 17.25 16.31
CA ASP A 62 22.82 16.57 17.40
C ASP A 62 23.34 15.15 17.67
N LEU A 63 23.98 14.50 16.68
CA LEU A 63 24.47 13.13 16.83
C LEU A 63 25.54 12.99 17.92
N SER A 64 26.35 14.00 18.16
CA SER A 64 27.39 13.94 19.18
C SER A 64 26.81 13.84 20.59
N GLU A 65 25.77 14.61 20.90
CA GLU A 65 25.05 14.55 22.17
C GLU A 65 24.23 13.25 22.27
N PHE A 66 23.61 12.81 21.15
CA PHE A 66 22.91 11.54 21.10
C PHE A 66 23.81 10.36 21.51
N TYR A 67 25.00 10.23 20.91
CA TYR A 67 25.92 9.12 21.25
C TYR A 67 26.40 9.16 22.68
N LYS A 68 26.57 10.34 23.25
CA LYS A 68 26.97 10.51 24.65
C LYS A 68 25.86 10.00 25.59
N ILE A 69 24.62 10.50 25.41
CA ILE A 69 23.49 10.07 26.24
C ILE A 69 23.22 8.59 26.09
N TYR A 70 23.25 8.08 24.84
CA TYR A 70 23.05 6.66 24.54
C TYR A 70 24.08 5.76 25.24
N PHE A 71 25.34 6.16 25.21
CA PHE A 71 26.42 5.45 25.90
C PHE A 71 26.25 5.47 27.42
N GLU A 72 25.96 6.62 28.01
CA GLU A 72 25.74 6.75 29.47
C GLU A 72 24.57 5.87 29.94
N GLU A 73 23.46 5.86 29.26
CA GLU A 73 22.33 4.98 29.58
C GLU A 73 22.63 3.50 29.35
N HIS A 74 23.50 3.18 28.38
CA HIS A 74 23.95 1.81 28.18
C HIS A 74 24.83 1.32 29.34
N GLU A 75 25.73 2.14 29.85
CA GLU A 75 26.52 1.89 31.07
C GLU A 75 25.62 1.66 32.29
N ASP A 76 24.53 2.42 32.40
CA ASP A 76 23.50 2.26 33.42
C ASP A 76 22.59 1.03 33.21
N SER A 77 22.89 0.19 32.20
CA SER A 77 22.13 -1.02 31.84
C SER A 77 20.69 -0.74 31.41
N ILE A 78 20.37 0.44 30.92
CA ILE A 78 19.07 0.79 30.37
C ILE A 78 18.94 0.15 28.97
N PRO A 79 17.89 -0.66 28.72
CA PRO A 79 17.75 -1.34 27.43
C PRO A 79 17.21 -0.41 26.34
N HIS A 80 17.85 -0.39 25.19
CA HIS A 80 17.44 0.38 24.02
C HIS A 80 16.93 -0.52 22.89
N TYR A 81 16.02 0.04 22.06
CA TYR A 81 15.37 -0.64 20.93
C TYR A 81 15.53 0.14 19.62
N LEU A 82 16.64 0.87 19.48
CA LEU A 82 16.83 1.82 18.40
C LEU A 82 17.40 1.16 17.16
N THR A 83 16.86 1.60 16.04
CA THR A 83 17.40 1.35 14.69
C THR A 83 17.71 2.67 14.00
N GLU A 84 18.69 2.68 13.15
CA GLU A 84 19.10 3.83 12.36
C GLU A 84 18.91 3.57 10.87
N LYS A 85 18.57 4.61 10.11
CA LYS A 85 18.36 4.54 8.67
C LYS A 85 19.65 4.86 7.93
N GLN A 86 19.98 4.05 6.93
CA GLN A 86 21.13 4.29 6.07
C GLN A 86 20.96 5.54 5.22
N THR A 87 22.08 6.20 4.94
CA THR A 87 22.22 7.24 3.91
C THR A 87 22.41 6.61 2.53
N ALA A 88 22.43 7.43 1.46
CA ALA A 88 22.66 6.96 0.10
C ALA A 88 24.02 6.26 -0.09
N ILE A 89 25.02 6.69 0.68
CA ILE A 89 26.34 6.07 0.80
C ILE A 89 26.47 5.59 2.23
N GLY A 90 26.80 4.34 2.45
CA GLY A 90 26.93 3.76 3.79
C GLY A 90 28.05 2.73 3.86
N GLN A 91 28.42 2.36 5.09
CA GLN A 91 29.42 1.32 5.32
C GLN A 91 28.92 -0.04 4.85
N LEU A 92 29.82 -0.90 4.43
CA LEU A 92 29.50 -2.28 4.05
C LEU A 92 28.92 -3.06 5.24
N ARG A 93 27.87 -3.84 4.96
CA ARG A 93 27.15 -4.64 5.96
C ARG A 93 26.68 -5.96 5.39
N ILE A 94 26.65 -6.97 6.24
CA ILE A 94 26.05 -8.26 5.91
C ILE A 94 25.14 -8.68 7.07
N ASP A 95 23.99 -9.25 6.72
CA ASP A 95 23.10 -9.95 7.65
C ASP A 95 22.93 -11.39 7.16
N LEU A 96 23.43 -12.35 7.94
CA LEU A 96 23.19 -13.77 7.69
C LEU A 96 22.19 -14.29 8.73
N ASP A 97 20.99 -14.65 8.31
CA ASP A 97 19.88 -15.14 9.18
C ASP A 97 19.62 -16.63 8.96
N PHE A 98 20.29 -17.46 9.72
CA PHE A 98 20.12 -18.91 9.68
C PHE A 98 18.89 -19.33 10.49
N LYS A 99 18.04 -20.18 9.91
CA LYS A 99 16.86 -20.77 10.56
C LYS A 99 17.02 -22.27 10.64
N TYR A 100 16.72 -22.83 11.81
CA TYR A 100 16.85 -24.24 12.11
C TYR A 100 15.60 -24.79 12.77
N ASP A 101 15.22 -26.02 12.47
CA ASP A 101 14.12 -26.68 13.17
C ASP A 101 14.48 -26.94 14.65
N GLY A 102 13.47 -26.80 15.51
CA GLY A 102 13.57 -27.07 16.93
C GLY A 102 14.28 -25.98 17.75
N ASN A 103 14.44 -26.23 19.03
CA ASN A 103 15.02 -25.32 20.00
C ASN A 103 16.54 -25.57 20.17
N LEU A 104 17.34 -24.73 19.52
CA LEU A 104 18.80 -24.78 19.63
C LEU A 104 19.31 -23.91 20.77
N THR A 105 20.27 -24.43 21.53
CA THR A 105 20.97 -23.71 22.62
C THR A 105 22.25 -23.04 22.16
N GLU A 106 22.86 -23.55 21.07
CA GLU A 106 24.15 -23.09 20.54
C GLU A 106 24.06 -22.81 19.02
N HIS A 107 24.97 -21.97 18.54
CA HIS A 107 25.12 -21.69 17.12
C HIS A 107 25.71 -22.89 16.39
N LYS A 108 25.19 -23.23 15.20
CA LYS A 108 25.73 -24.33 14.39
C LYS A 108 26.93 -23.92 13.52
N HIS A 109 27.01 -22.63 13.15
CA HIS A 109 28.15 -22.12 12.40
C HIS A 109 29.35 -21.93 13.32
N THR A 110 30.54 -22.07 12.77
CA THR A 110 31.81 -21.92 13.49
C THR A 110 32.53 -20.62 13.13
N GLN A 111 33.42 -20.16 14.01
CA GLN A 111 34.26 -18.99 13.74
C GLN A 111 35.10 -19.19 12.47
N THR A 112 35.67 -20.38 12.26
CA THR A 112 36.48 -20.72 11.08
C THR A 112 35.67 -20.56 9.78
N GLN A 113 34.41 -21.02 9.76
CA GLN A 113 33.52 -20.86 8.63
C GLN A 113 33.24 -19.38 8.33
N THR A 114 32.97 -18.61 9.37
CA THR A 114 32.73 -17.16 9.22
C THR A 114 33.99 -16.45 8.71
N ILE A 115 35.19 -16.76 9.22
CA ILE A 115 36.44 -16.17 8.74
C ILE A 115 36.67 -16.50 7.25
N SER A 116 36.47 -17.78 6.88
CA SER A 116 36.59 -18.22 5.48
C SER A 116 35.65 -17.42 4.54
N PHE A 117 34.40 -17.29 4.94
CA PHE A 117 33.42 -16.49 4.18
C PHE A 117 33.84 -15.01 4.07
N ILE A 118 34.26 -14.39 5.17
CA ILE A 118 34.69 -12.98 5.18
C ILE A 118 35.94 -12.78 4.33
N GLY A 119 36.88 -13.74 4.31
CA GLY A 119 38.03 -13.67 3.42
C GLY A 119 37.63 -13.59 1.94
N GLU A 120 36.72 -14.43 1.49
CA GLU A 120 36.21 -14.39 0.11
C GLU A 120 35.33 -13.16 -0.14
N TYR A 121 34.54 -12.72 0.85
CA TYR A 121 33.78 -11.48 0.76
C TYR A 121 34.68 -10.28 0.52
N MET A 122 35.77 -10.12 1.26
CA MET A 122 36.71 -9.01 1.08
C MET A 122 37.47 -9.08 -0.24
N LYS A 123 37.79 -10.27 -0.72
CA LYS A 123 38.35 -10.44 -2.09
C LYS A 123 37.37 -9.95 -3.14
N GLU A 124 36.09 -10.29 -3.01
CA GLU A 124 35.07 -9.80 -3.92
C GLU A 124 34.86 -8.27 -3.79
N VAL A 125 34.87 -7.72 -2.56
CA VAL A 125 34.86 -6.27 -2.32
C VAL A 125 36.00 -5.57 -3.04
N CYS A 126 37.23 -6.09 -2.96
CA CYS A 126 38.42 -5.53 -3.62
C CYS A 126 38.34 -5.56 -5.16
N ARG A 127 37.54 -6.44 -5.74
CA ARG A 127 37.27 -6.41 -7.20
C ARG A 127 36.46 -5.19 -7.60
N TYR A 128 35.51 -4.77 -6.77
CA TYR A 128 34.62 -3.63 -7.05
C TYR A 128 35.17 -2.29 -6.54
N LEU A 129 35.88 -2.28 -5.40
CA LEU A 129 36.26 -1.08 -4.67
C LEU A 129 37.79 -1.02 -4.42
N LYS A 130 38.34 0.19 -4.44
CA LYS A 130 39.72 0.46 -4.03
C LYS A 130 39.79 0.55 -2.51
N VAL A 131 39.80 -0.61 -1.84
CA VAL A 131 39.82 -0.73 -0.38
C VAL A 131 41.17 -0.25 0.17
N PRO A 132 41.23 0.39 1.38
CA PRO A 132 42.49 0.66 2.08
C PRO A 132 43.34 -0.60 2.30
N ASP A 133 44.63 -0.42 2.56
CA ASP A 133 45.57 -1.55 2.72
C ASP A 133 45.20 -2.44 3.90
N THR A 134 44.68 -1.86 4.99
CA THR A 134 44.14 -2.60 6.14
C THR A 134 42.75 -2.07 6.49
N VAL A 135 41.81 -2.98 6.83
CA VAL A 135 40.42 -2.64 7.19
C VAL A 135 39.93 -3.53 8.33
N ASP A 136 39.34 -2.89 9.35
CA ASP A 136 38.69 -3.59 10.43
C ASP A 136 37.30 -4.05 10.07
N ILE A 137 36.99 -5.29 10.42
CA ILE A 137 35.71 -5.95 10.16
C ILE A 137 35.14 -6.45 11.48
N TYR A 138 33.98 -5.93 11.86
CA TYR A 138 33.32 -6.25 13.10
C TYR A 138 32.30 -7.36 12.90
N ILE A 139 32.45 -8.46 13.64
CA ILE A 139 31.51 -9.59 13.64
C ILE A 139 30.69 -9.54 14.90
N LEU A 140 29.35 -9.38 14.72
CA LEU A 140 28.43 -9.28 15.83
C LEU A 140 27.47 -10.47 15.82
N GLU A 141 27.34 -11.11 16.99
CA GLU A 141 26.44 -12.25 17.19
C GLU A 141 25.65 -12.06 18.49
N LYS A 142 24.52 -12.74 18.59
CA LYS A 142 23.83 -12.94 19.87
C LYS A 142 24.57 -14.02 20.67
N THR A 143 24.42 -13.97 21.98
CA THR A 143 25.09 -14.98 22.86
C THR A 143 24.57 -16.41 22.64
N ARG A 144 23.38 -16.58 22.08
CA ARG A 144 22.78 -17.86 21.70
C ARG A 144 21.67 -17.62 20.64
N PRO A 145 21.26 -18.68 19.90
CA PRO A 145 20.11 -18.62 19.02
C PRO A 145 18.84 -18.19 19.76
N THR A 146 17.90 -17.56 19.03
CA THR A 146 16.61 -17.16 19.57
C THR A 146 15.54 -18.12 19.07
N TYR A 147 14.87 -18.83 19.98
CA TYR A 147 13.79 -19.75 19.62
C TYR A 147 12.47 -19.02 19.40
N ASP A 148 11.86 -19.23 18.24
CA ASP A 148 10.52 -18.80 17.90
C ASP A 148 9.54 -19.94 18.17
N ALA A 149 8.84 -19.87 19.29
CA ALA A 149 7.95 -20.93 19.75
C ALA A 149 6.70 -21.09 18.84
N VAL A 150 6.33 -20.05 18.09
CA VAL A 150 5.18 -20.08 17.18
C VAL A 150 5.51 -20.88 15.94
N ASN A 151 6.65 -20.57 15.33
CA ASN A 151 7.09 -21.24 14.11
C ASN A 151 7.97 -22.49 14.38
N LYS A 152 8.25 -22.78 15.64
CA LYS A 152 9.09 -23.89 16.10
C LYS A 152 10.51 -23.91 15.49
N VAL A 153 11.05 -22.72 15.18
CA VAL A 153 12.36 -22.56 14.58
C VAL A 153 13.30 -21.77 15.48
N SER A 154 14.56 -22.12 15.51
CA SER A 154 15.62 -21.31 16.10
C SER A 154 16.27 -20.43 15.06
N ARG A 155 16.48 -19.16 15.39
CA ARG A 155 17.15 -18.17 14.54
C ARG A 155 18.53 -17.86 15.09
N SER A 156 19.53 -17.98 14.24
CA SER A 156 20.93 -17.66 14.52
C SER A 156 21.43 -16.69 13.47
N GLY A 157 21.90 -15.53 13.87
CA GLY A 157 22.30 -14.48 12.93
C GLY A 157 23.70 -13.99 13.16
N ILE A 158 24.41 -13.66 12.07
CA ILE A 158 25.69 -12.98 12.05
C ILE A 158 25.50 -11.62 11.38
N HIS A 159 25.79 -10.55 12.10
CA HIS A 159 25.91 -9.20 11.53
C HIS A 159 27.38 -8.88 11.29
N VAL A 160 27.68 -8.37 10.12
CA VAL A 160 29.03 -7.91 9.77
C VAL A 160 28.98 -6.42 9.43
N GLN A 161 29.92 -5.65 9.95
CA GLN A 161 30.08 -4.24 9.63
C GLN A 161 31.54 -3.92 9.29
N VAL A 162 31.71 -3.15 8.20
CA VAL A 162 33.05 -2.74 7.69
C VAL A 162 33.08 -1.20 7.58
N PRO A 163 33.30 -0.48 8.68
CA PRO A 163 33.17 0.99 8.73
C PRO A 163 34.15 1.72 7.80
N GLY A 164 35.32 1.14 7.56
CA GLY A 164 36.37 1.73 6.70
C GLY A 164 36.07 1.71 5.20
N VAL A 165 34.99 1.05 4.75
CA VAL A 165 34.61 0.94 3.34
C VAL A 165 33.18 1.41 3.16
N LYS A 166 32.97 2.48 2.38
CA LYS A 166 31.67 3.10 2.16
C LYS A 166 31.28 3.05 0.69
N THR A 167 30.06 2.60 0.41
CA THR A 167 29.60 2.46 -0.96
C THR A 167 28.06 2.56 -1.05
N ARG A 168 27.54 2.50 -2.26
CA ARG A 168 26.11 2.49 -2.56
C ARG A 168 25.55 1.09 -2.62
N SER A 169 24.25 0.96 -2.34
CA SER A 169 23.48 -0.27 -2.37
C SER A 169 23.70 -1.14 -3.63
N GLY A 170 23.86 -0.52 -4.80
CA GLY A 170 24.09 -1.26 -6.05
C GLY A 170 25.39 -2.09 -6.06
N VAL A 171 26.44 -1.59 -5.41
CA VAL A 171 27.73 -2.29 -5.30
C VAL A 171 27.59 -3.45 -4.30
N GLU A 172 26.97 -3.24 -3.14
CA GLU A 172 26.71 -4.30 -2.15
C GLU A 172 25.87 -5.45 -2.75
N GLN A 173 24.86 -5.13 -3.54
CA GLN A 173 24.06 -6.13 -4.25
C GLN A 173 24.87 -6.90 -5.30
N ALA A 174 25.80 -6.24 -5.99
CA ALA A 174 26.68 -6.90 -6.94
C ALA A 174 27.64 -7.89 -6.25
N ILE A 175 28.22 -7.49 -5.13
CA ILE A 175 29.06 -8.35 -4.27
C ILE A 175 28.28 -9.56 -3.78
N LYS A 176 27.08 -9.36 -3.24
CA LYS A 176 26.20 -10.47 -2.81
C LYS A 176 25.97 -11.46 -3.94
N ARG A 177 25.64 -10.99 -5.16
CA ARG A 177 25.40 -11.87 -6.31
C ARG A 177 26.61 -12.76 -6.65
N GLY A 178 27.82 -12.25 -6.48
CA GLY A 178 29.05 -13.01 -6.70
C GLY A 178 29.23 -14.16 -5.69
N LEU A 179 28.75 -13.97 -4.46
CA LEU A 179 29.02 -14.89 -3.34
C LEU A 179 27.87 -15.85 -3.02
N VAL A 180 26.62 -15.45 -3.22
CA VAL A 180 25.45 -16.22 -2.76
C VAL A 180 25.41 -17.65 -3.31
N LYS A 181 25.93 -17.86 -4.51
CA LYS A 181 26.00 -19.19 -5.16
C LYS A 181 27.07 -20.10 -4.56
N ARG A 182 28.02 -19.51 -3.84
CA ARG A 182 29.16 -20.21 -3.22
C ARG A 182 29.01 -20.38 -1.71
N MET A 183 27.89 -19.95 -1.12
CA MET A 183 27.70 -19.95 0.34
C MET A 183 27.81 -21.36 0.95
N GLU A 184 27.39 -22.41 0.23
CA GLU A 184 27.53 -23.81 0.68
C GLU A 184 29.00 -24.26 0.83
N GLU A 185 29.93 -23.63 0.10
CA GLU A 185 31.37 -23.88 0.23
C GLU A 185 31.90 -23.39 1.59
N PHE A 186 31.31 -22.29 2.11
CA PHE A 186 31.76 -21.70 3.38
C PHE A 186 31.03 -22.27 4.59
N PHE A 187 29.77 -22.62 4.42
CA PHE A 187 28.88 -23.09 5.49
C PHE A 187 28.28 -24.47 5.15
N PRO A 188 29.08 -25.50 4.94
CA PRO A 188 28.60 -26.82 4.51
C PRO A 188 27.77 -27.49 5.61
N ASN A 189 26.69 -28.16 5.19
CA ASN A 189 25.90 -29.09 6.01
C ASN A 189 25.29 -28.49 7.29
N LEU A 190 24.93 -27.18 7.30
CA LEU A 190 24.32 -26.55 8.47
C LEU A 190 22.88 -27.03 8.75
N GLY A 191 22.21 -27.62 7.78
CA GLY A 191 20.82 -28.07 7.92
C GLY A 191 19.84 -26.91 8.17
N CYS A 192 19.99 -25.81 7.44
CA CYS A 192 19.11 -24.65 7.51
C CYS A 192 17.77 -24.92 6.82
N VAL A 193 16.70 -24.40 7.41
CA VAL A 193 15.32 -24.52 6.88
C VAL A 193 14.81 -23.21 6.28
N ASN A 194 15.69 -22.35 5.82
CA ASN A 194 15.35 -21.11 5.18
C ASN A 194 14.61 -21.39 3.84
N PRO A 195 13.42 -20.82 3.60
CA PRO A 195 12.55 -21.18 2.45
C PRO A 195 13.18 -20.95 1.07
N LYS A 196 14.08 -19.98 0.95
CA LYS A 196 14.78 -19.64 -0.29
C LYS A 196 16.28 -20.01 -0.25
N GLY A 197 16.69 -20.87 0.69
CA GLY A 197 18.07 -21.26 0.87
C GLY A 197 18.99 -20.06 1.13
N TRP A 198 20.13 -19.99 0.45
CA TRP A 198 21.16 -18.97 0.65
C TRP A 198 20.71 -17.55 0.28
N ASP A 199 19.77 -17.37 -0.63
CA ASP A 199 19.18 -16.06 -0.94
C ASP A 199 18.39 -15.44 0.23
N ASP A 200 17.85 -16.30 1.13
CA ASP A 200 17.12 -15.91 2.33
C ASP A 200 18.06 -15.84 3.57
N ILE A 201 19.11 -16.64 3.60
CA ILE A 201 20.13 -16.61 4.66
C ILE A 201 20.95 -15.32 4.54
N TYR A 202 21.47 -14.99 3.37
CA TYR A 202 22.11 -13.70 3.12
C TYR A 202 21.02 -12.67 2.83
N ASP A 203 20.50 -12.03 3.91
CA ASP A 203 19.33 -11.14 3.82
C ASP A 203 19.62 -9.96 2.88
N PRO A 204 18.82 -9.75 1.80
CA PRO A 204 18.96 -8.59 0.93
C PRO A 204 18.43 -7.29 1.55
N SER A 205 17.66 -7.36 2.63
CA SER A 205 16.99 -6.19 3.21
C SER A 205 17.95 -5.09 3.66
N PRO A 206 19.09 -5.39 4.32
CA PRO A 206 20.07 -4.37 4.68
C PRO A 206 20.71 -3.69 3.47
N LEU A 207 20.77 -4.39 2.33
CA LEU A 207 21.37 -3.86 1.10
C LEU A 207 20.46 -2.86 0.39
N THR A 208 19.26 -2.62 0.91
CA THR A 208 18.33 -1.60 0.41
C THR A 208 18.33 -0.39 1.35
N HIS A 209 18.28 0.83 0.81
CA HIS A 209 18.26 2.05 1.62
C HIS A 209 17.03 2.18 2.54
N ASN A 210 16.06 1.28 2.45
CA ASN A 210 14.79 1.34 3.17
C ASN A 210 14.77 0.54 4.47
N SER A 211 15.74 -0.38 4.67
CA SER A 211 15.79 -1.20 5.89
C SER A 211 16.65 -0.55 6.95
N PRO A 212 16.08 -0.22 8.13
CA PRO A 212 16.85 0.31 9.21
C PRO A 212 17.75 -0.77 9.84
N TRP A 213 18.92 -0.36 10.33
CA TRP A 213 19.92 -1.21 10.98
C TRP A 213 19.91 -0.99 12.49
N MET A 214 20.16 -2.04 13.25
CA MET A 214 20.17 -1.98 14.72
C MET A 214 21.39 -1.19 15.21
N VAL A 215 21.17 -0.19 16.07
CA VAL A 215 22.27 0.53 16.75
C VAL A 215 23.01 -0.44 17.67
N LEU A 216 24.33 -0.35 17.74
CA LEU A 216 25.16 -1.20 18.59
C LEU A 216 24.66 -1.18 20.04
N GLY A 217 24.43 -2.35 20.63
CA GLY A 217 23.87 -2.49 21.99
C GLY A 217 22.36 -2.47 22.09
N SER A 218 21.65 -2.04 21.06
CA SER A 218 20.17 -2.14 20.98
C SER A 218 19.72 -3.58 20.74
N LYS A 219 18.46 -3.89 21.11
CA LYS A 219 17.86 -5.22 20.95
C LYS A 219 16.46 -5.17 20.41
N LYS A 220 16.01 -6.29 19.82
CA LYS A 220 14.62 -6.48 19.38
C LYS A 220 13.77 -6.89 20.58
N ASN A 221 12.80 -6.10 21.01
CA ASN A 221 11.85 -6.42 22.08
C ASN A 221 12.47 -7.30 23.20
N ASP A 222 12.01 -8.55 23.35
CA ASP A 222 12.49 -9.52 24.35
C ASP A 222 13.73 -10.31 23.89
N GLY A 223 14.28 -9.97 22.71
CA GLY A 223 15.46 -10.61 22.15
C GLY A 223 16.76 -10.21 22.86
N LEU A 224 17.80 -10.98 22.59
CA LEU A 224 19.17 -10.66 23.00
C LEU A 224 19.77 -9.61 22.07
N PRO A 225 20.59 -8.68 22.57
CA PRO A 225 21.33 -7.74 21.73
C PRO A 225 22.43 -8.47 20.94
N TYR A 226 22.75 -7.94 19.77
CA TYR A 226 23.97 -8.30 19.08
C TYR A 226 25.16 -7.68 19.81
N LYS A 227 26.20 -8.47 20.05
CA LYS A 227 27.46 -8.05 20.69
C LYS A 227 28.61 -8.34 19.75
N ILE A 228 29.65 -7.53 19.78
CA ILE A 228 30.88 -7.81 19.06
C ILE A 228 31.46 -9.12 19.60
N LYS A 229 31.55 -10.13 18.74
CA LYS A 229 32.06 -11.44 19.07
C LYS A 229 33.59 -11.52 18.91
N TYR A 230 34.06 -10.92 17.81
CA TYR A 230 35.47 -10.72 17.50
C TYR A 230 35.60 -9.66 16.40
N VAL A 231 36.82 -9.14 16.25
CA VAL A 231 37.18 -8.22 15.17
C VAL A 231 38.20 -8.91 14.27
N LEU A 232 37.98 -8.80 12.98
CA LEU A 232 38.88 -9.25 11.95
C LEU A 232 39.60 -8.06 11.32
N GLU A 233 40.84 -8.28 10.89
CA GLU A 233 41.58 -7.32 10.07
C GLU A 233 41.80 -7.93 8.70
N TRP A 234 41.34 -7.21 7.66
CA TRP A 234 41.69 -7.51 6.28
C TRP A 234 43.02 -6.84 5.93
N ASP A 235 44.00 -7.63 5.48
CA ASP A 235 45.22 -7.14 4.88
C ASP A 235 45.15 -7.36 3.37
N LYS A 236 45.11 -6.26 2.62
CA LYS A 236 45.03 -6.28 1.16
C LYS A 236 46.31 -6.82 0.51
N THR A 237 47.49 -6.58 1.11
CA THR A 237 48.78 -7.03 0.59
C THR A 237 48.92 -8.52 0.77
N ALA A 238 48.55 -9.03 1.93
CA ALA A 238 48.54 -10.47 2.21
C ALA A 238 47.34 -11.19 1.58
N ASN A 239 46.32 -10.43 1.09
CA ASN A 239 45.06 -10.93 0.57
C ASN A 239 44.39 -11.94 1.53
N SER A 240 44.42 -11.62 2.83
CA SER A 240 44.00 -12.51 3.90
C SER A 240 43.34 -11.78 5.06
N VAL A 241 42.60 -12.52 5.88
CA VAL A 241 41.95 -12.05 7.09
C VAL A 241 42.61 -12.65 8.31
N SER A 242 42.90 -11.83 9.31
CA SER A 242 43.40 -12.27 10.62
C SER A 242 42.45 -11.85 11.75
N VAL A 243 42.45 -12.57 12.87
CA VAL A 243 41.67 -12.24 14.07
C VAL A 243 42.49 -11.31 14.96
N LYS A 244 41.93 -10.14 15.30
CA LYS A 244 42.57 -9.26 16.29
C LYS A 244 42.46 -9.84 17.70
N SER A 245 43.51 -9.64 18.47
CA SER A 245 43.62 -10.16 19.85
C SER A 245 42.59 -9.54 20.80
N ASP A 246 42.27 -8.27 20.59
CA ASP A 246 41.43 -7.48 21.49
C ASP A 246 40.05 -7.17 20.91
N ILE A 247 39.01 -7.44 21.70
CA ILE A 247 37.64 -7.00 21.42
C ILE A 247 37.47 -5.61 22.06
N PRO A 248 37.14 -4.58 21.28
CA PRO A 248 36.97 -3.24 21.81
C PRO A 248 35.80 -3.19 22.80
N LYS A 249 36.00 -2.53 23.92
CA LYS A 249 34.93 -2.25 24.88
C LYS A 249 33.99 -1.19 24.30
N MET A 250 32.73 -1.26 24.71
CA MET A 250 31.73 -0.26 24.35
C MET A 250 32.25 1.14 24.71
N SER A 251 32.18 2.07 23.80
CA SER A 251 32.59 3.45 23.96
C SER A 251 31.82 4.35 23.00
N ILE A 252 31.78 5.64 23.27
CA ILE A 252 31.16 6.63 22.38
C ILE A 252 31.77 6.56 20.98
N GLU A 253 33.09 6.43 20.89
CA GLU A 253 33.82 6.34 19.65
C GLU A 253 33.45 5.07 18.85
N LEU A 254 33.33 3.93 19.54
CA LEU A 254 32.94 2.66 18.91
C LEU A 254 31.49 2.73 18.40
N ILE A 255 30.55 3.28 19.17
CA ILE A 255 29.16 3.49 18.75
C ILE A 255 29.13 4.37 17.51
N ARG A 256 29.87 5.48 17.52
CA ARG A 256 29.98 6.41 16.39
C ARG A 256 30.58 5.72 15.15
N ASN A 257 31.63 4.93 15.31
CA ASN A 257 32.30 4.23 14.22
C ASN A 257 31.37 3.20 13.55
N LEU A 258 30.58 2.48 14.34
CA LEU A 258 29.65 1.46 13.83
C LEU A 258 28.26 2.03 13.48
N SER A 259 27.99 3.31 13.71
CA SER A 259 26.75 3.96 13.29
C SER A 259 26.75 4.18 11.78
N LEU A 260 25.62 3.95 11.15
CA LEU A 260 25.38 4.27 9.74
C LEU A 260 25.38 5.78 9.45
N ARG A 261 25.38 6.59 10.52
CA ARG A 261 25.43 8.06 10.51
C ARG A 261 26.81 8.63 10.81
N SER A 262 27.82 7.79 10.97
CA SER A 262 29.18 8.27 11.06
C SER A 262 29.51 9.10 9.83
N LYS A 263 30.15 10.29 10.04
CA LYS A 263 30.35 11.34 9.04
C LYS A 263 30.50 10.79 7.61
N PRO A 264 29.80 11.33 6.62
CA PRO A 264 30.00 10.96 5.23
C PRO A 264 31.41 11.35 4.81
N THR A 265 32.36 10.47 5.05
CA THR A 265 33.63 10.50 4.35
C THR A 265 33.33 10.05 2.93
N GLU A 266 34.15 10.51 2.00
CA GLU A 266 34.01 10.22 0.57
C GLU A 266 33.72 8.75 0.31
N GLU A 267 32.85 8.48 -0.67
CA GLU A 267 32.56 7.13 -1.17
C GLU A 267 33.87 6.43 -1.56
N THR A 268 34.07 5.20 -1.16
CA THR A 268 35.25 4.42 -1.56
C THR A 268 35.25 4.29 -3.09
N GLU A 269 36.34 4.71 -3.73
CA GLU A 269 36.46 4.74 -5.18
C GLU A 269 36.30 3.33 -5.78
N MET A 270 35.54 3.23 -6.83
CA MET A 270 35.36 1.98 -7.56
C MET A 270 36.59 1.68 -8.44
N THR A 271 36.94 0.41 -8.53
CA THR A 271 37.91 -0.08 -9.54
C THR A 271 37.30 0.05 -10.95
N ASP A 272 38.13 0.05 -11.98
CA ASP A 272 37.61 0.11 -13.35
C ASP A 272 36.78 -1.13 -13.68
N TRP A 273 37.20 -2.30 -13.24
CA TRP A 273 36.41 -3.52 -13.33
C TRP A 273 35.06 -3.39 -12.60
N GLY A 274 35.07 -2.78 -11.42
CA GLY A 274 33.84 -2.51 -10.65
C GLY A 274 32.86 -1.62 -11.40
N LYS A 275 33.35 -0.51 -12.01
CA LYS A 275 32.54 0.39 -12.82
C LYS A 275 31.84 -0.32 -13.99
N GLU A 276 32.58 -1.21 -14.67
CA GLU A 276 32.06 -1.99 -15.79
C GLU A 276 31.06 -3.07 -15.37
N ASN A 277 31.28 -3.73 -14.22
CA ASN A 277 30.57 -4.95 -13.84
C ASN A 277 29.41 -4.72 -12.86
N VAL A 278 29.32 -3.60 -12.16
CA VAL A 278 28.11 -3.23 -11.39
C VAL A 278 26.87 -3.20 -12.26
N HIS A 279 26.99 -2.81 -13.53
CA HIS A 279 25.88 -2.71 -14.48
C HIS A 279 25.53 -4.04 -15.17
N GLN A 280 26.48 -4.93 -15.44
CA GLN A 280 26.20 -6.22 -16.10
C GLN A 280 25.39 -7.20 -15.25
N GLY A 281 25.43 -7.09 -13.93
CA GLY A 281 24.64 -7.93 -13.02
C GLY A 281 23.12 -7.73 -13.14
N ASN A 282 22.65 -6.56 -13.56
CA ASN A 282 21.22 -6.28 -13.73
C ASN A 282 20.61 -6.91 -15.00
N ILE A 283 21.41 -7.09 -16.07
CA ILE A 283 20.94 -7.64 -17.34
C ILE A 283 20.71 -9.15 -17.24
N ASN A 284 21.59 -9.86 -16.56
CA ASN A 284 21.53 -11.33 -16.46
C ASN A 284 20.45 -11.84 -15.50
N GLU A 285 20.11 -11.11 -14.46
CA GLU A 285 19.00 -11.50 -13.54
C GLU A 285 17.63 -11.28 -14.17
N THR A 286 17.44 -10.22 -14.93
CA THR A 286 16.19 -9.98 -15.65
C THR A 286 15.94 -11.09 -16.66
N THR A 287 16.98 -11.53 -17.39
CA THR A 287 16.88 -12.65 -18.34
C THR A 287 16.69 -14.00 -17.64
N GLY A 288 17.40 -14.25 -16.53
CA GLY A 288 17.23 -15.47 -15.73
C GLY A 288 15.89 -15.55 -14.99
N HIS A 289 15.33 -14.41 -14.56
CA HIS A 289 14.00 -14.36 -13.92
C HIS A 289 12.89 -14.59 -14.93
N ILE A 290 13.00 -14.04 -16.13
CA ILE A 290 12.08 -14.29 -17.26
C ILE A 290 12.14 -15.77 -17.67
N GLN A 291 13.34 -16.36 -17.75
CA GLN A 291 13.47 -17.81 -18.06
C GLN A 291 12.90 -18.70 -16.95
N ARG A 292 12.99 -18.32 -15.66
CA ARG A 292 12.37 -19.05 -14.53
C ARG A 292 10.86 -18.91 -14.49
N ILE A 293 10.29 -17.77 -14.86
CA ILE A 293 8.84 -17.57 -14.98
C ILE A 293 8.30 -18.41 -16.14
N VAL A 294 8.99 -18.43 -17.28
CA VAL A 294 8.65 -19.27 -18.44
C VAL A 294 8.80 -20.77 -18.11
N ALA A 295 9.82 -21.16 -17.33
CA ALA A 295 10.01 -22.54 -16.89
C ALA A 295 8.97 -23.02 -15.85
N ARG A 296 8.52 -22.13 -14.94
CA ARG A 296 7.44 -22.45 -13.97
C ARG A 296 6.06 -22.52 -14.63
N GLY A 297 5.78 -21.72 -15.65
CA GLY A 297 4.57 -21.85 -16.45
C GLY A 297 4.50 -23.22 -17.17
N ARG A 298 5.63 -23.77 -17.59
CA ARG A 298 5.70 -25.09 -18.25
C ARG A 298 5.56 -26.29 -17.31
N SER A 299 5.83 -26.15 -16.00
CA SER A 299 5.69 -27.27 -15.06
C SER A 299 4.30 -27.41 -14.44
N ALA A 300 3.42 -26.39 -14.56
CA ALA A 300 2.03 -26.46 -14.09
C ALA A 300 1.07 -27.07 -15.12
N GLU A 301 1.49 -27.20 -16.39
CA GLU A 301 0.63 -27.72 -17.48
C GLU A 301 0.83 -29.22 -17.80
N ARG A 302 1.52 -29.99 -16.94
CA ARG A 302 1.81 -31.41 -17.24
C ARG A 302 0.90 -32.42 -16.55
N ASN A 303 -0.33 -32.07 -16.19
CA ASN A 303 -1.32 -33.03 -15.73
C ASN A 303 -2.71 -32.71 -16.31
N ASP A 304 -2.83 -32.69 -17.63
CA ASP A 304 -4.10 -33.05 -18.25
C ASP A 304 -3.83 -33.55 -19.68
N GLN A 305 -4.27 -34.76 -19.98
CA GLN A 305 -4.14 -35.40 -21.27
C GLN A 305 -5.24 -34.92 -22.22
N GLY A 306 -4.86 -34.43 -23.36
CA GLY A 306 -5.75 -34.44 -24.51
C GLY A 306 -5.78 -33.20 -25.39
N SER A 307 -5.01 -33.24 -26.45
CA SER A 307 -5.21 -32.62 -27.78
C SER A 307 -4.85 -31.15 -28.03
N ARG A 308 -3.89 -31.06 -28.94
CA ARG A 308 -3.63 -30.03 -29.97
C ARG A 308 -2.91 -28.75 -29.60
N SER A 309 -1.70 -28.73 -30.15
CA SER A 309 -0.75 -27.61 -30.31
C SER A 309 -1.39 -26.28 -30.74
N SER A 310 -1.13 -25.23 -29.94
CA SER A 310 -0.91 -23.88 -30.44
C SER A 310 0.14 -23.24 -29.57
N SER A 311 1.22 -22.76 -30.17
CA SER A 311 2.29 -21.96 -29.55
C SER A 311 1.68 -20.80 -28.80
N PRO A 312 2.22 -20.37 -27.59
CA PRO A 312 1.76 -19.16 -26.94
C PRO A 312 2.06 -17.99 -27.87
N GLY A 313 1.01 -17.33 -28.37
CA GLY A 313 1.11 -16.19 -29.25
C GLY A 313 1.98 -15.10 -28.61
N ARG A 314 2.93 -14.61 -29.37
CA ARG A 314 3.66 -13.37 -29.10
C ARG A 314 2.60 -12.31 -28.85
N ILE A 315 2.57 -11.72 -27.64
CA ILE A 315 1.66 -10.60 -27.35
C ILE A 315 2.04 -9.49 -28.31
N VAL A 316 1.21 -9.28 -29.33
CA VAL A 316 1.36 -8.19 -30.27
C VAL A 316 0.73 -6.97 -29.61
N ILE A 317 1.57 -6.03 -29.11
CA ILE A 317 1.10 -4.74 -28.66
C ILE A 317 0.71 -3.98 -29.94
N PRO A 318 -0.56 -3.52 -30.08
CA PRO A 318 -0.95 -2.73 -31.24
C PRO A 318 -0.11 -1.44 -31.28
N PRO A 319 0.26 -0.93 -32.48
CA PRO A 319 1.05 0.28 -32.59
C PRO A 319 0.32 1.46 -31.95
N LEU A 320 1.08 2.34 -31.28
CA LEU A 320 0.53 3.54 -30.66
C LEU A 320 0.03 4.49 -31.75
N SER A 321 -1.26 4.87 -31.69
CA SER A 321 -1.80 5.86 -32.62
C SER A 321 -1.23 7.26 -32.31
N GLN A 322 -1.19 8.13 -33.33
CA GLN A 322 -0.73 9.52 -33.14
C GLN A 322 -1.63 10.26 -32.14
N GLU A 323 -2.94 10.05 -32.20
CA GLU A 323 -3.90 10.65 -31.26
C GLU A 323 -3.64 10.24 -29.80
N GLN A 324 -3.36 8.95 -29.58
CA GLN A 324 -2.99 8.46 -28.25
C GLN A 324 -1.68 9.08 -27.77
N ARG A 325 -0.67 9.16 -28.66
CA ARG A 325 0.61 9.79 -28.35
C ARG A 325 0.41 11.25 -27.96
N ASP A 326 -0.32 12.00 -28.75
CA ASP A 326 -0.59 13.44 -28.52
C ASP A 326 -1.33 13.63 -27.18
N TYR A 327 -2.28 12.78 -26.89
CA TYR A 327 -3.01 12.81 -25.62
C TYR A 327 -2.10 12.54 -24.41
N TYR A 328 -1.23 11.52 -24.47
CA TYR A 328 -0.28 11.24 -23.41
C TYR A 328 0.77 12.33 -23.25
N THR A 329 1.26 12.88 -24.37
CA THR A 329 2.21 13.99 -24.39
C THR A 329 1.62 15.24 -23.74
N ALA A 330 0.36 15.55 -24.04
CA ALA A 330 -0.33 16.68 -23.42
C ALA A 330 -0.40 16.55 -21.90
N HIS A 331 -0.74 15.36 -21.37
CA HIS A 331 -0.75 15.11 -19.93
C HIS A 331 0.61 15.19 -19.29
N VAL A 332 1.67 14.65 -19.92
CA VAL A 332 3.06 14.74 -19.45
C VAL A 332 3.54 16.19 -19.41
N ASN A 333 3.16 16.99 -20.40
CA ASN A 333 3.50 18.41 -20.44
C ASN A 333 2.74 19.24 -19.39
N ASN A 334 1.64 18.74 -18.88
CA ASN A 334 0.84 19.38 -17.84
C ASN A 334 1.32 19.07 -16.41
N LEU A 335 2.34 18.20 -16.26
CA LEU A 335 2.91 17.84 -14.96
C LEU A 335 3.77 18.96 -14.38
N ALA A 336 3.72 19.12 -13.07
CA ALA A 336 4.51 20.11 -12.35
C ALA A 336 6.02 19.77 -12.32
N PRO A 337 6.91 20.79 -12.23
CA PRO A 337 8.36 20.61 -12.24
C PRO A 337 8.91 19.62 -11.21
N PHE A 338 8.34 19.53 -10.03
CA PHE A 338 8.81 18.60 -9.00
C PHE A 338 8.76 17.12 -9.47
N ARG A 339 7.93 16.80 -10.46
CA ARG A 339 7.80 15.42 -10.96
C ARG A 339 8.99 14.96 -11.80
N TYR A 340 9.78 15.87 -12.35
CA TYR A 340 11.03 15.51 -13.02
C TYR A 340 12.28 15.85 -12.18
N THR A 341 12.13 16.62 -11.08
CA THR A 341 13.22 16.91 -10.15
C THR A 341 13.26 15.96 -8.95
N CYS A 342 12.12 15.43 -8.50
CA CYS A 342 12.05 14.42 -7.45
C CYS A 342 12.24 13.02 -8.04
N TYR A 343 13.27 12.30 -7.62
CA TYR A 343 13.61 10.98 -8.17
C TYR A 343 12.46 9.95 -8.09
N ALA A 344 11.71 9.92 -7.00
CA ALA A 344 10.60 8.96 -6.82
C ALA A 344 9.45 9.24 -7.80
N ASP A 345 9.10 10.52 -8.00
CA ASP A 345 8.08 10.94 -8.93
C ASP A 345 8.53 10.71 -10.38
N TRP A 346 9.78 11.06 -10.70
CA TRP A 346 10.39 10.82 -12.01
C TRP A 346 10.33 9.35 -12.43
N ILE A 347 10.74 8.42 -11.54
CA ILE A 347 10.62 6.96 -11.76
C ILE A 347 9.16 6.55 -11.95
N SER A 348 8.24 7.12 -11.17
CA SER A 348 6.81 6.80 -11.26
C SER A 348 6.23 7.20 -12.62
N VAL A 349 6.59 8.38 -13.14
CA VAL A 349 6.17 8.84 -14.48
C VAL A 349 6.76 7.93 -15.56
N GLY A 350 8.05 7.56 -15.48
CA GLY A 350 8.68 6.67 -16.43
C GLY A 350 8.04 5.26 -16.45
N GLN A 351 7.79 4.68 -15.29
CA GLN A 351 7.10 3.40 -15.19
C GLN A 351 5.66 3.48 -15.72
N CYS A 352 4.97 4.60 -15.49
CA CYS A 352 3.63 4.86 -16.02
C CYS A 352 3.64 4.88 -17.55
N LEU A 353 4.54 5.64 -18.17
CA LEU A 353 4.68 5.72 -19.63
C LEU A 353 5.03 4.36 -20.25
N LYS A 354 5.96 3.61 -19.64
CA LYS A 354 6.30 2.26 -20.08
C LYS A 354 5.10 1.30 -20.04
N ASN A 355 4.25 1.41 -19.01
CA ASN A 355 3.04 0.60 -18.90
C ASN A 355 1.94 1.02 -19.89
N LEU A 356 1.92 2.29 -20.31
CA LEU A 356 0.99 2.77 -21.35
C LEU A 356 1.38 2.23 -22.71
N HIS A 357 2.64 2.44 -23.12
CA HIS A 357 3.16 1.88 -24.35
C HIS A 357 4.70 1.89 -24.37
N PRO A 358 5.36 0.81 -24.83
CA PRO A 358 6.82 0.75 -24.92
C PRO A 358 7.44 1.83 -25.82
N ASP A 359 6.72 2.30 -26.86
CA ASP A 359 7.18 3.32 -27.80
C ASP A 359 7.12 4.77 -27.24
N LEU A 360 6.82 4.95 -25.95
CA LEU A 360 6.85 6.25 -25.27
C LEU A 360 8.21 6.56 -24.62
N ASN A 361 9.27 5.86 -25.04
CA ASN A 361 10.62 6.09 -24.54
C ASN A 361 11.15 7.50 -24.85
N ASP A 362 10.90 7.98 -26.06
CA ASP A 362 11.26 9.34 -26.50
C ASP A 362 10.57 10.40 -25.62
N LEU A 363 9.27 10.23 -25.34
CA LEU A 363 8.53 11.12 -24.45
C LEU A 363 9.10 11.08 -23.01
N TRP A 364 9.55 9.93 -22.55
CA TRP A 364 10.25 9.81 -21.26
C TRP A 364 11.57 10.60 -21.24
N HIS A 365 12.34 10.54 -22.34
CA HIS A 365 13.56 11.34 -22.49
C HIS A 365 13.26 12.83 -22.55
N GLU A 366 12.25 13.27 -23.31
CA GLU A 366 11.81 14.67 -23.37
C GLU A 366 11.38 15.20 -22.00
N PHE A 367 10.61 14.39 -21.25
CA PHE A 367 10.20 14.74 -19.89
C PHE A 367 11.40 14.87 -18.94
N SER A 368 12.32 13.91 -19.01
CA SER A 368 13.52 13.88 -18.17
C SER A 368 14.49 15.03 -18.48
N ALA A 369 14.57 15.47 -19.74
CA ALA A 369 15.43 16.57 -20.17
C ALA A 369 15.01 17.95 -19.64
N LYS A 370 13.80 18.07 -19.06
CA LYS A 370 13.35 19.29 -18.37
C LYS A 370 14.05 19.50 -17.01
N GLY A 371 14.70 18.47 -16.47
CA GLY A 371 15.45 18.52 -15.20
C GLY A 371 16.96 18.72 -15.41
N ASP A 372 17.57 19.52 -14.55
CA ASP A 372 19.02 19.87 -14.64
C ASP A 372 19.95 18.65 -14.54
N GLY A 373 19.48 17.52 -14.03
CA GLY A 373 20.25 16.28 -13.86
C GLY A 373 20.13 15.28 -15.01
N TYR A 374 19.53 15.66 -16.14
CA TYR A 374 19.31 14.74 -17.26
C TYR A 374 20.61 14.22 -17.85
N LYS A 375 20.71 12.88 -17.97
CA LYS A 375 21.78 12.18 -18.69
C LYS A 375 21.15 11.05 -19.50
N PHE A 376 21.32 11.11 -20.81
CA PHE A 376 20.74 10.14 -21.73
C PHE A 376 21.02 8.67 -21.35
N PRO A 377 22.25 8.23 -21.07
CA PRO A 377 22.54 6.84 -20.75
C PRO A 377 21.86 6.36 -19.47
N GLU A 378 21.74 7.23 -18.47
CA GLU A 378 21.08 6.90 -17.19
C GLU A 378 19.56 6.76 -17.36
N THR A 379 18.96 7.68 -18.13
CA THR A 379 17.52 7.65 -18.42
C THR A 379 17.16 6.42 -19.26
N GLU A 380 17.95 6.10 -20.29
CA GLU A 380 17.74 4.91 -21.11
C GLU A 380 17.92 3.61 -20.33
N SER A 381 18.93 3.55 -19.46
CA SER A 381 19.13 2.40 -18.55
C SER A 381 17.92 2.19 -17.62
N LYS A 382 17.36 3.28 -17.10
CA LYS A 382 16.15 3.22 -16.27
C LYS A 382 14.93 2.73 -17.05
N TRP A 383 14.72 3.28 -18.25
CA TRP A 383 13.63 2.82 -19.13
C TRP A 383 13.72 1.33 -19.41
N THR A 384 14.90 0.84 -19.74
CA THR A 384 15.15 -0.58 -19.99
C THR A 384 14.88 -1.44 -18.74
N SER A 385 15.19 -0.91 -17.55
CA SER A 385 14.98 -1.60 -16.28
C SER A 385 13.50 -1.71 -15.85
N PHE A 386 12.62 -0.86 -16.39
CA PHE A 386 11.19 -0.94 -16.10
C PHE A 386 10.58 -2.21 -16.68
N GLY A 387 10.01 -3.06 -15.82
CA GLY A 387 9.27 -4.23 -16.25
C GLY A 387 7.94 -3.82 -16.90
N PHE A 388 7.68 -4.28 -18.11
CA PHE A 388 6.34 -4.19 -18.72
C PHE A 388 5.43 -5.23 -18.08
N LYS A 389 4.37 -4.77 -17.45
CA LYS A 389 3.41 -5.68 -16.78
C LYS A 389 2.01 -5.46 -17.37
N ILE A 390 1.32 -6.50 -17.74
CA ILE A 390 -0.02 -6.45 -18.37
C ILE A 390 -1.17 -6.48 -17.37
N ASP A 391 -0.99 -7.01 -16.13
CA ASP A 391 -2.07 -7.15 -15.13
C ASP A 391 -1.65 -6.79 -13.69
N GLY A 392 -2.59 -6.18 -12.92
CA GLY A 392 -2.45 -5.83 -11.50
C GLY A 392 -2.39 -4.33 -11.22
N ALA A 393 -2.50 -3.90 -9.95
CA ALA A 393 -2.48 -2.49 -9.54
C ALA A 393 -1.22 -1.76 -10.06
N ARG A 394 -1.39 -0.76 -10.97
CA ARG A 394 -0.29 -0.18 -11.72
C ARG A 394 -0.45 1.28 -12.00
N LEU A 395 0.71 1.91 -12.12
CA LEU A 395 0.82 3.21 -12.75
C LEU A 395 0.47 3.08 -14.24
N GLY A 396 -0.56 3.79 -14.66
CA GLY A 396 -1.07 3.81 -16.02
C GLY A 396 -1.81 5.11 -16.32
N LEU A 397 -2.70 5.13 -17.32
CA LEU A 397 -3.42 6.34 -17.74
C LEU A 397 -4.19 7.01 -16.59
N GLY A 398 -4.80 6.24 -15.71
CA GLY A 398 -5.46 6.77 -14.51
C GLY A 398 -4.50 7.58 -13.64
N SER A 399 -3.31 7.03 -13.34
CA SER A 399 -2.29 7.73 -12.55
C SER A 399 -1.79 9.00 -13.23
N LEU A 400 -1.51 8.94 -14.54
CA LEU A 400 -1.07 10.10 -15.32
C LEU A 400 -2.11 11.23 -15.30
N ARG A 401 -3.40 10.89 -15.41
CA ARG A 401 -4.51 11.85 -15.35
C ARG A 401 -4.67 12.46 -13.96
N ILE A 402 -4.59 11.65 -12.91
CA ILE A 402 -4.63 12.12 -11.52
C ILE A 402 -3.50 13.13 -11.28
N TRP A 403 -2.28 12.80 -11.69
CA TRP A 403 -1.14 13.71 -11.55
C TRP A 403 -1.34 15.00 -12.34
N SER A 404 -1.75 14.89 -13.61
CA SER A 404 -2.03 16.04 -14.47
C SER A 404 -3.12 16.94 -13.88
N SER A 405 -4.19 16.36 -13.32
CA SER A 405 -5.29 17.10 -12.67
C SER A 405 -4.86 17.76 -11.36
N SER A 406 -4.03 17.08 -10.55
CA SER A 406 -3.55 17.64 -9.27
C SER A 406 -2.52 18.73 -9.47
N ASP A 407 -1.69 18.60 -10.50
CA ASP A 407 -0.59 19.53 -10.77
C ASP A 407 -1.06 20.80 -11.48
N ASN A 408 -2.00 20.68 -12.43
CA ASN A 408 -2.59 21.81 -13.17
C ASN A 408 -4.02 21.45 -13.64
N LEU A 409 -5.01 21.80 -12.86
CA LEU A 409 -6.41 21.46 -13.11
C LEU A 409 -6.97 22.11 -14.39
N GLU A 410 -6.62 23.35 -14.70
CA GLU A 410 -7.15 24.04 -15.90
C GLU A 410 -6.57 23.41 -17.17
N GLY A 411 -5.26 23.17 -17.22
CA GLY A 411 -4.63 22.45 -18.34
C GLY A 411 -5.22 21.05 -18.52
N TYR A 412 -5.47 20.34 -17.42
CA TYR A 412 -6.15 19.03 -17.45
C TYR A 412 -7.53 19.11 -18.11
N LYS A 413 -8.37 20.08 -17.73
CA LYS A 413 -9.69 20.26 -18.32
C LYS A 413 -9.63 20.53 -19.82
N GLU A 414 -8.67 21.33 -20.27
CA GLU A 414 -8.46 21.61 -21.70
C GLU A 414 -8.03 20.36 -22.47
N ILE A 415 -7.13 19.55 -21.91
CA ILE A 415 -6.67 18.30 -22.53
C ILE A 415 -7.84 17.33 -22.69
N GLU A 416 -8.63 17.13 -21.64
CA GLU A 416 -9.81 16.25 -21.68
C GLU A 416 -10.87 16.76 -22.66
N SER A 417 -11.08 18.07 -22.73
CA SER A 417 -12.03 18.67 -23.68
C SER A 417 -11.59 18.42 -25.13
N ARG A 418 -10.32 18.64 -25.46
CA ARG A 418 -9.77 18.38 -26.81
C ARG A 418 -9.86 16.90 -27.18
N ASN A 419 -9.58 15.99 -26.24
CA ASN A 419 -9.73 14.56 -26.46
C ASN A 419 -11.18 14.17 -26.77
N ILE A 420 -12.15 14.69 -25.99
CA ILE A 420 -13.56 14.45 -26.24
C ILE A 420 -13.98 15.00 -27.62
N ASP A 421 -13.51 16.18 -28.00
CA ASP A 421 -13.78 16.79 -29.32
C ASP A 421 -13.26 15.94 -30.48
N SER A 422 -12.04 15.39 -30.35
CA SER A 422 -11.47 14.45 -31.33
C SER A 422 -12.31 13.18 -31.45
N LEU A 423 -12.69 12.57 -30.30
CA LEU A 423 -13.54 11.39 -30.29
C LEU A 423 -14.94 11.66 -30.88
N MET A 424 -15.53 12.83 -30.62
CA MET A 424 -16.82 13.20 -31.21
C MET A 424 -16.72 13.35 -32.74
N LYS A 425 -15.62 13.94 -33.23
CA LYS A 425 -15.37 14.05 -34.68
C LYS A 425 -15.25 12.63 -35.28
N LYS A 426 -14.48 11.75 -34.71
CA LYS A 426 -14.36 10.38 -35.16
C LYS A 426 -15.71 9.65 -35.16
N SER A 427 -16.52 9.82 -34.10
CA SER A 427 -17.82 9.17 -33.97
C SER A 427 -18.83 9.58 -35.05
N VAL A 428 -18.73 10.78 -35.61
CA VAL A 428 -19.62 11.20 -36.73
C VAL A 428 -19.12 10.74 -38.09
N GLU A 429 -17.79 10.56 -38.24
CA GLU A 429 -17.19 9.99 -39.44
C GLU A 429 -17.55 8.51 -39.61
N THR A 430 -17.49 7.71 -38.56
CA THR A 430 -17.77 6.27 -38.56
C THR A 430 -19.24 5.92 -38.32
N SER A 431 -19.92 6.73 -37.54
CA SER A 431 -21.31 6.55 -37.05
C SER A 431 -21.55 5.23 -36.32
N THR A 432 -20.52 4.61 -35.72
CA THR A 432 -20.63 3.33 -35.00
C THR A 432 -21.00 3.57 -33.53
N GLU A 433 -21.66 2.57 -32.92
CA GLU A 433 -22.02 2.57 -31.51
C GLU A 433 -20.77 2.58 -30.63
N ASN A 434 -19.70 1.89 -31.06
CA ASN A 434 -18.44 1.81 -30.32
C ASN A 434 -17.75 3.17 -30.23
N ASP A 435 -17.64 3.93 -31.36
CA ASP A 435 -17.00 5.25 -31.31
C ASP A 435 -17.81 6.26 -30.48
N VAL A 436 -19.14 6.17 -30.50
CA VAL A 436 -20.01 6.93 -29.59
C VAL A 436 -19.78 6.51 -28.14
N ALA A 437 -19.61 5.22 -27.85
CA ALA A 437 -19.32 4.73 -26.51
C ALA A 437 -17.94 5.20 -25.99
N GLN A 438 -16.94 5.38 -26.89
CA GLN A 438 -15.65 5.99 -26.53
C GLN A 438 -15.81 7.45 -26.06
N VAL A 439 -16.67 8.25 -26.70
CA VAL A 439 -16.99 9.61 -26.25
C VAL A 439 -17.59 9.59 -24.85
N ILE A 440 -18.54 8.67 -24.62
CA ILE A 440 -19.21 8.52 -23.32
C ILE A 440 -18.22 8.07 -22.25
N TYR A 441 -17.35 7.13 -22.58
CA TYR A 441 -16.29 6.66 -21.67
C TYR A 441 -15.33 7.80 -21.31
N ALA A 442 -14.83 8.54 -22.29
CA ALA A 442 -13.94 9.68 -22.03
C ALA A 442 -14.60 10.71 -21.10
N LYS A 443 -15.91 10.94 -21.24
CA LYS A 443 -16.65 11.92 -20.43
C LYS A 443 -16.98 11.45 -19.02
N TYR A 444 -17.27 10.16 -18.84
CA TYR A 444 -17.90 9.63 -17.60
C TYR A 444 -17.14 8.52 -16.92
N ARG A 445 -15.93 8.16 -17.35
CA ARG A 445 -15.13 7.04 -16.82
C ARG A 445 -14.79 7.15 -15.33
N ASP A 446 -14.78 8.38 -14.79
CA ASP A 446 -14.49 8.64 -13.37
C ASP A 446 -15.78 8.66 -12.53
N GLU A 447 -16.95 8.73 -13.19
CA GLU A 447 -18.25 8.77 -12.53
C GLU A 447 -18.97 7.42 -12.57
N PHE A 448 -18.71 6.56 -13.56
CA PHE A 448 -19.39 5.28 -13.71
C PHE A 448 -18.40 4.12 -13.87
N LYS A 449 -18.78 2.96 -13.34
CA LYS A 449 -18.09 1.69 -13.54
C LYS A 449 -19.10 0.56 -13.69
N CYS A 450 -18.76 -0.43 -14.53
CA CYS A 450 -19.50 -1.69 -14.63
C CYS A 450 -18.74 -2.75 -13.82
N ALA A 451 -19.29 -3.22 -12.71
CA ALA A 451 -18.63 -4.19 -11.84
C ALA A 451 -18.83 -5.65 -12.27
N LYS A 452 -19.93 -5.95 -12.96
CA LYS A 452 -20.24 -7.31 -13.43
C LYS A 452 -20.87 -7.25 -14.80
N PHE A 453 -20.12 -7.66 -15.82
CA PHE A 453 -20.57 -7.62 -17.21
C PHE A 453 -21.86 -8.43 -17.47
N GLY A 454 -21.87 -9.72 -17.07
CA GLY A 454 -22.98 -10.62 -17.31
C GLY A 454 -24.26 -10.29 -16.55
N GLN A 455 -24.14 -9.76 -15.36
CA GLN A 455 -25.27 -9.34 -14.51
C GLN A 455 -25.67 -7.87 -14.72
N ASN A 456 -24.92 -7.13 -15.54
CA ASN A 456 -25.16 -5.71 -15.84
C ASN A 456 -25.22 -4.83 -14.58
N VAL A 457 -24.30 -5.07 -13.60
CA VAL A 457 -24.21 -4.34 -12.35
C VAL A 457 -23.32 -3.11 -12.53
N TRP A 458 -23.88 -1.96 -12.25
CA TRP A 458 -23.21 -0.67 -12.39
C TRP A 458 -23.12 0.09 -11.09
N TYR A 459 -22.05 0.83 -10.95
CA TYR A 459 -21.87 1.81 -9.87
C TYR A 459 -21.69 3.20 -10.43
N ARG A 460 -22.19 4.17 -9.70
CA ARG A 460 -22.03 5.59 -9.98
C ARG A 460 -21.35 6.27 -8.79
N TYR A 461 -20.33 7.03 -9.06
CA TYR A 461 -19.71 7.93 -8.09
C TYR A 461 -20.51 9.24 -8.04
N ASN A 462 -20.99 9.63 -6.87
CA ASN A 462 -21.83 10.81 -6.69
C ASN A 462 -21.05 12.08 -6.30
N GLY A 463 -19.70 12.04 -6.31
CA GLY A 463 -18.80 13.08 -5.83
C GLY A 463 -18.21 12.77 -4.45
N ASN A 464 -18.72 11.73 -3.77
CA ASN A 464 -18.25 11.35 -2.45
C ASN A 464 -18.15 9.82 -2.25
N ILE A 465 -19.17 9.08 -2.69
CA ILE A 465 -19.22 7.61 -2.57
C ILE A 465 -19.70 6.95 -3.87
N TRP A 466 -19.41 5.65 -4.00
CA TRP A 466 -19.93 4.78 -5.06
C TRP A 466 -21.28 4.20 -4.67
N THR A 467 -22.31 4.41 -5.48
CA THR A 467 -23.65 3.85 -5.30
C THR A 467 -24.02 2.92 -6.44
N GLU A 468 -24.57 1.77 -6.12
CA GLU A 468 -25.07 0.84 -7.15
C GLU A 468 -26.26 1.46 -7.90
N THR A 469 -26.29 1.28 -9.23
CA THR A 469 -27.38 1.76 -10.09
C THR A 469 -27.96 0.61 -10.88
N ASP A 470 -29.30 0.54 -10.96
CA ASP A 470 -29.96 -0.52 -11.70
C ASP A 470 -29.59 -0.45 -13.21
N ARG A 471 -28.89 -1.48 -13.67
CA ARG A 471 -28.51 -1.70 -15.08
C ARG A 471 -27.89 -0.50 -15.78
N GLY A 472 -27.30 0.42 -15.05
CA GLY A 472 -26.68 1.62 -15.59
C GLY A 472 -27.68 2.67 -16.09
N ILE A 473 -28.93 2.66 -15.62
CA ILE A 473 -29.98 3.59 -16.06
C ILE A 473 -29.57 5.07 -15.90
N ALA A 474 -28.79 5.38 -14.86
CA ALA A 474 -28.29 6.72 -14.64
C ALA A 474 -27.39 7.20 -15.79
N LEU A 475 -26.53 6.33 -16.34
CA LEU A 475 -25.72 6.61 -17.53
C LEU A 475 -26.60 6.69 -18.79
N GLN A 476 -27.56 5.78 -18.95
CA GLN A 476 -28.48 5.79 -20.10
C GLN A 476 -29.31 7.08 -20.18
N ILE A 477 -29.73 7.65 -19.06
CA ILE A 477 -30.40 8.96 -19.01
C ILE A 477 -29.45 10.06 -19.51
N ARG A 478 -28.16 10.00 -19.15
CA ARG A 478 -27.16 10.97 -19.59
C ARG A 478 -26.96 10.97 -21.10
N LEU A 479 -27.05 9.81 -21.77
CA LEU A 479 -26.91 9.70 -23.22
C LEU A 479 -27.97 10.58 -23.92
N SER A 480 -29.22 10.48 -23.51
CA SER A 480 -30.33 11.19 -24.18
C SER A 480 -30.42 12.67 -23.84
N LYS A 481 -29.82 13.11 -22.73
CA LYS A 481 -29.81 14.53 -22.31
C LYS A 481 -28.44 15.13 -22.60
N TYR A 482 -27.48 14.92 -21.70
CA TYR A 482 -26.21 15.65 -21.72
C TYR A 482 -25.32 15.31 -22.91
N VAL A 483 -25.21 14.01 -23.30
CA VAL A 483 -24.39 13.64 -24.48
C VAL A 483 -25.07 14.14 -25.76
N ALA A 484 -26.38 14.01 -25.88
CA ALA A 484 -27.09 14.55 -27.02
C ALA A 484 -26.94 16.08 -27.14
N ASP A 485 -26.87 16.80 -26.00
CA ASP A 485 -26.66 18.26 -25.98
C ASP A 485 -25.22 18.63 -26.41
N MET A 486 -24.20 17.81 -26.06
CA MET A 486 -22.84 18.01 -26.58
C MET A 486 -22.79 17.94 -28.12
N TYR A 487 -23.53 16.99 -28.73
CA TYR A 487 -23.65 16.93 -30.18
C TYR A 487 -24.45 18.10 -30.76
N LEU A 488 -25.43 18.65 -30.04
CA LEU A 488 -26.15 19.87 -30.42
C LEU A 488 -25.20 21.09 -30.40
N ASP A 489 -24.34 21.21 -29.41
CA ASP A 489 -23.35 22.28 -29.35
C ASP A 489 -22.39 22.23 -30.54
N LYS A 490 -21.94 21.05 -30.95
CA LYS A 490 -21.10 20.87 -32.16
C LYS A 490 -21.88 21.18 -33.44
N GLU A 491 -23.15 20.75 -33.55
CA GLU A 491 -24.06 21.11 -34.63
C GLU A 491 -24.20 22.63 -34.77
N THR A 492 -24.37 23.32 -33.62
CA THR A 492 -24.51 24.78 -33.57
C THR A 492 -23.22 25.50 -33.96
N GLN A 493 -22.05 24.97 -33.54
CA GLN A 493 -20.74 25.50 -33.96
C GLN A 493 -20.59 25.45 -35.47
N GLN A 494 -20.94 24.31 -36.14
CA GLN A 494 -20.88 24.19 -37.60
C GLN A 494 -21.87 25.17 -38.28
N LEU A 495 -23.08 25.35 -37.73
CA LEU A 495 -24.04 26.34 -38.24
C LEU A 495 -23.49 27.76 -38.16
N ASN A 496 -22.79 28.12 -37.09
CA ASN A 496 -22.17 29.43 -36.94
C ASN A 496 -21.01 29.64 -37.95
N ILE A 497 -20.23 28.58 -38.23
CA ILE A 497 -19.21 28.62 -39.29
C ILE A 497 -19.87 28.90 -40.64
N ILE A 498 -20.94 28.18 -41.00
CA ILE A 498 -21.69 28.39 -42.26
C ILE A 498 -22.22 29.83 -42.37
N LYS A 499 -22.77 30.36 -41.27
CA LYS A 499 -23.25 31.75 -41.24
C LYS A 499 -22.15 32.78 -41.45
N ALA A 500 -20.93 32.51 -40.90
CA ALA A 500 -19.78 33.41 -41.00
C ALA A 500 -19.16 33.46 -42.43
N ILE A 501 -19.07 32.28 -43.06
CA ILE A 501 -18.45 32.18 -44.41
C ILE A 501 -19.44 32.32 -45.56
N GLY A 502 -20.75 32.28 -45.27
CA GLY A 502 -21.82 32.32 -46.27
C GLY A 502 -22.15 30.92 -46.83
N GLN A 503 -23.37 30.77 -47.34
CA GLN A 503 -23.78 29.58 -48.06
C GLN A 503 -23.12 29.52 -49.43
N CYS A 504 -22.66 28.37 -49.83
CA CYS A 504 -22.09 28.12 -51.17
C CYS A 504 -23.15 27.61 -52.15
N ASP A 505 -22.91 27.78 -53.43
CA ASP A 505 -23.83 27.32 -54.49
C ASP A 505 -23.76 25.79 -54.76
N HIS A 506 -22.92 25.07 -54.01
CA HIS A 506 -22.67 23.63 -54.17
C HIS A 506 -23.68 22.71 -53.45
N VAL A 507 -24.92 23.19 -53.18
CA VAL A 507 -25.95 22.46 -52.42
C VAL A 507 -26.31 21.09 -53.03
N LYS A 508 -26.28 21.00 -54.37
CA LYS A 508 -26.63 19.78 -55.10
C LYS A 508 -25.41 18.86 -55.38
N ASP A 509 -24.21 19.43 -55.40
CA ASP A 509 -22.96 18.69 -55.64
C ASP A 509 -21.86 19.19 -54.65
N PRO A 510 -21.85 18.69 -53.40
CA PRO A 510 -20.94 19.17 -52.36
C PRO A 510 -19.49 18.91 -52.73
N LYS A 511 -18.66 19.96 -52.74
CA LYS A 511 -17.22 19.83 -53.03
C LYS A 511 -16.40 19.61 -51.75
N PRO A 512 -15.50 18.59 -51.73
CA PRO A 512 -14.68 18.30 -50.54
C PRO A 512 -13.77 19.46 -50.11
N ASP A 513 -13.36 20.33 -51.03
CA ASP A 513 -12.50 21.46 -50.75
C ASP A 513 -13.25 22.73 -50.32
N CYS A 514 -14.57 22.74 -50.43
CA CYS A 514 -15.40 23.85 -50.01
C CYS A 514 -15.65 23.81 -48.49
N GLN A 515 -15.20 24.83 -47.77
CA GLN A 515 -15.37 24.92 -46.32
C GLN A 515 -16.84 24.91 -45.88
N SER A 516 -17.74 25.60 -46.63
CA SER A 516 -19.17 25.60 -46.35
C SER A 516 -19.83 24.24 -46.54
N CYS A 517 -19.39 23.49 -47.58
CA CYS A 517 -19.86 22.11 -47.81
C CYS A 517 -19.44 21.16 -46.70
N ARG A 518 -18.19 21.22 -46.23
CA ARG A 518 -17.67 20.42 -45.11
C ARG A 518 -18.45 20.74 -43.83
N ALA A 519 -18.60 22.05 -43.50
CA ALA A 519 -19.33 22.43 -42.30
C ALA A 519 -20.80 21.95 -42.32
N GLU A 520 -21.47 21.98 -43.50
CA GLU A 520 -22.86 21.49 -43.62
C GLU A 520 -22.91 19.95 -43.51
N GLN A 521 -21.90 19.20 -44.04
CA GLN A 521 -21.78 17.78 -43.89
C GLN A 521 -21.58 17.39 -42.42
N ASP A 522 -20.65 18.04 -41.73
CA ASP A 522 -20.37 17.83 -40.30
C ASP A 522 -21.61 18.16 -39.47
N ARG A 523 -22.29 19.27 -39.74
CA ARG A 523 -23.55 19.65 -39.07
C ARG A 523 -24.58 18.54 -39.16
N LYS A 524 -24.82 17.99 -40.38
CA LYS A 524 -25.78 16.89 -40.60
C LYS A 524 -25.34 15.61 -39.85
N ALA A 525 -24.04 15.31 -39.80
CA ALA A 525 -23.51 14.16 -39.13
C ALA A 525 -23.69 14.27 -37.61
N TYR A 526 -23.36 15.42 -37.00
CA TYR A 526 -23.62 15.68 -35.57
C TYR A 526 -25.10 15.56 -35.22
N ASN A 527 -25.99 16.18 -36.02
CA ASN A 527 -27.44 16.07 -35.83
C ASN A 527 -27.92 14.61 -35.91
N SER A 528 -27.36 13.81 -36.84
CA SER A 528 -27.74 12.40 -36.97
C SER A 528 -27.45 11.63 -35.70
N ILE A 529 -26.21 11.73 -35.12
CA ILE A 529 -25.86 11.07 -33.87
C ILE A 529 -26.73 11.57 -32.72
N ARG A 530 -26.95 12.88 -32.60
CA ARG A 530 -27.83 13.47 -31.61
C ARG A 530 -29.24 12.87 -31.62
N LEU A 531 -29.83 12.69 -32.80
CA LEU A 531 -31.17 12.09 -32.95
C LEU A 531 -31.15 10.58 -32.66
N LYS A 532 -30.08 9.86 -33.05
CA LYS A 532 -29.89 8.46 -32.71
C LYS A 532 -29.83 8.25 -31.20
N LEU A 533 -29.12 9.10 -30.44
CA LEU A 533 -29.01 9.06 -28.98
C LEU A 533 -30.35 9.24 -28.24
N LYS A 534 -31.36 9.76 -28.90
CA LYS A 534 -32.75 9.88 -28.37
C LYS A 534 -33.59 8.64 -28.68
N ARG A 535 -33.11 7.68 -29.50
CA ARG A 535 -33.81 6.42 -29.85
C ARG A 535 -33.41 5.32 -28.91
N THR A 536 -34.36 4.56 -28.36
CA THR A 536 -34.12 3.51 -27.35
C THR A 536 -33.18 2.44 -27.89
N GLY A 537 -33.42 1.87 -29.08
CA GLY A 537 -32.58 0.78 -29.62
C GLY A 537 -31.11 1.18 -29.80
N PHE A 538 -30.83 2.40 -30.30
CA PHE A 538 -29.44 2.87 -30.42
C PHE A 538 -28.80 3.09 -29.08
N LYS A 539 -29.51 3.67 -28.09
CA LYS A 539 -28.99 3.81 -26.73
C LYS A 539 -28.62 2.46 -26.08
N GLU A 540 -29.48 1.45 -26.27
CA GLU A 540 -29.23 0.12 -25.74
C GLU A 540 -28.00 -0.53 -26.37
N SER A 541 -27.79 -0.36 -27.69
CA SER A 541 -26.60 -0.84 -28.39
C SER A 541 -25.34 -0.12 -27.88
N VAL A 542 -25.38 1.20 -27.77
CA VAL A 542 -24.28 1.99 -27.19
C VAL A 542 -23.99 1.57 -25.73
N MET A 543 -25.04 1.32 -24.92
CA MET A 543 -24.87 0.84 -23.55
C MET A 543 -24.22 -0.56 -23.46
N LYS A 544 -24.38 -1.42 -24.49
CA LYS A 544 -23.66 -2.70 -24.55
C LYS A 544 -22.16 -2.48 -24.76
N GLU A 545 -21.78 -1.57 -25.65
CA GLU A 545 -20.39 -1.17 -25.85
C GLU A 545 -19.81 -0.51 -24.58
N CYS A 546 -20.57 0.36 -23.93
CA CYS A 546 -20.17 0.98 -22.66
C CYS A 546 -19.88 -0.05 -21.57
N ARG A 547 -20.59 -1.20 -21.53
CA ARG A 547 -20.29 -2.24 -20.53
C ARG A 547 -18.86 -2.76 -20.61
N GLU A 548 -18.32 -2.90 -21.81
CA GLU A 548 -16.94 -3.35 -22.02
C GLU A 548 -15.94 -2.27 -21.62
N LEU A 549 -16.17 -1.05 -22.02
CA LEU A 549 -15.27 0.07 -21.75
C LEU A 549 -15.20 0.45 -20.26
N PHE A 550 -16.33 0.38 -19.57
CA PHE A 550 -16.43 0.74 -18.15
C PHE A 550 -16.19 -0.44 -17.19
N LEU A 551 -15.85 -1.63 -17.72
CA LEU A 551 -15.69 -2.83 -16.90
C LEU A 551 -14.52 -2.69 -15.90
N ASP A 552 -14.84 -2.87 -14.64
CA ASP A 552 -13.89 -2.96 -13.53
C ASP A 552 -14.34 -4.07 -12.58
N GLU A 553 -13.95 -5.31 -12.87
CA GLU A 553 -14.30 -6.49 -12.08
C GLU A 553 -13.76 -6.45 -10.65
N GLN A 554 -12.74 -5.61 -10.41
CA GLN A 554 -12.13 -5.45 -9.10
C GLN A 554 -12.86 -4.45 -8.21
N LEU A 555 -13.75 -3.62 -8.78
CA LEU A 555 -14.44 -2.57 -8.03
C LEU A 555 -15.14 -3.14 -6.78
N ALA A 556 -15.98 -4.16 -6.95
CA ALA A 556 -16.76 -4.75 -5.85
C ALA A 556 -15.88 -5.34 -4.72
N LEU A 557 -14.66 -5.78 -5.07
CA LEU A 557 -13.69 -6.26 -4.09
C LEU A 557 -13.05 -5.11 -3.32
N LYS A 558 -12.73 -4.01 -4.01
CA LYS A 558 -12.06 -2.83 -3.43
C LYS A 558 -12.99 -1.96 -2.59
N LEU A 559 -14.31 -2.00 -2.86
CA LEU A 559 -15.27 -1.20 -2.11
C LEU A 559 -15.19 -1.51 -0.60
N ASP A 560 -15.07 -0.45 0.19
CA ASP A 560 -15.06 -0.46 1.66
C ASP A 560 -13.93 -1.26 2.31
N GLU A 561 -12.83 -1.52 1.58
CA GLU A 561 -11.66 -2.21 2.16
C GLU A 561 -10.81 -1.28 3.04
N ASN A 562 -10.77 0.02 2.73
CA ASN A 562 -9.95 0.96 3.50
C ASN A 562 -10.57 1.24 4.86
N LYS A 563 -10.02 0.61 5.89
CA LYS A 563 -10.47 0.71 7.29
C LYS A 563 -10.25 2.07 7.94
N HIS A 564 -9.49 2.96 7.32
CA HIS A 564 -9.17 4.28 7.86
C HIS A 564 -10.04 5.39 7.31
N LEU A 565 -10.77 5.15 6.23
CA LEU A 565 -11.66 6.14 5.62
C LEU A 565 -13.10 5.96 6.11
N ILE A 566 -13.77 7.08 6.38
CA ILE A 566 -15.20 7.14 6.68
C ILE A 566 -15.82 8.31 5.92
N ALA A 567 -16.90 8.05 5.16
CA ALA A 567 -17.55 9.09 4.38
C ALA A 567 -18.70 9.74 5.15
N PHE A 568 -18.80 11.03 4.99
CA PHE A 568 -19.89 11.93 5.38
C PHE A 568 -20.58 12.48 4.14
N ASN A 569 -21.70 13.14 4.25
CA ASN A 569 -22.37 13.70 3.07
C ASN A 569 -21.55 14.76 2.33
N ASN A 570 -20.69 15.46 3.02
CA ASN A 570 -19.88 16.56 2.50
C ASN A 570 -18.39 16.23 2.29
N GLY A 571 -17.96 14.97 2.47
CA GLY A 571 -16.57 14.55 2.25
C GLY A 571 -16.18 13.28 2.97
N VAL A 572 -14.89 13.03 3.06
CA VAL A 572 -14.27 11.84 3.64
C VAL A 572 -13.31 12.25 4.75
N TYR A 573 -13.44 11.59 5.91
CA TYR A 573 -12.51 11.74 7.02
C TYR A 573 -11.53 10.56 7.03
N ASP A 574 -10.26 10.86 7.03
CA ASP A 574 -9.18 9.87 7.18
C ASP A 574 -8.76 9.80 8.65
N THR A 575 -9.06 8.68 9.30
CA THR A 575 -8.74 8.46 10.73
C THR A 575 -7.24 8.23 10.98
N LEU A 576 -6.44 7.94 9.94
CA LEU A 576 -5.00 7.77 10.05
C LEU A 576 -4.29 9.11 10.06
N THR A 577 -4.64 9.99 9.12
CA THR A 577 -4.06 11.33 8.98
C THR A 577 -4.81 12.39 9.80
N GLN A 578 -5.99 12.04 10.34
CA GLN A 578 -6.90 12.93 11.08
C GLN A 578 -7.31 14.16 10.25
N THR A 579 -7.49 13.98 8.95
CA THR A 579 -7.86 15.04 8.02
C THR A 579 -9.22 14.79 7.39
N PHE A 580 -9.99 15.86 7.19
CA PHE A 580 -11.22 15.86 6.42
C PHE A 580 -10.96 16.47 5.04
N ARG A 581 -11.42 15.82 3.98
CA ARG A 581 -11.22 16.26 2.60
C ARG A 581 -12.40 15.86 1.71
N ALA A 582 -12.47 16.43 0.51
CA ALA A 582 -13.38 15.94 -0.51
C ALA A 582 -13.12 14.46 -0.83
N GLY A 583 -14.17 13.68 -1.08
CA GLY A 583 -14.08 12.31 -1.53
C GLY A 583 -13.42 12.20 -2.91
N GLN A 584 -12.83 11.05 -3.18
CA GLN A 584 -12.22 10.72 -4.48
C GLN A 584 -12.74 9.35 -4.96
N PRO A 585 -12.89 9.12 -6.27
CA PRO A 585 -13.31 7.81 -6.78
C PRO A 585 -12.44 6.67 -6.31
N GLU A 586 -11.15 6.92 -6.09
CA GLU A 586 -10.12 5.98 -5.64
C GLU A 586 -10.20 5.65 -4.14
N ASP A 587 -11.04 6.33 -3.39
CA ASP A 587 -11.33 5.99 -1.99
C ASP A 587 -12.12 4.67 -1.89
N TYR A 588 -12.80 4.28 -2.96
CA TYR A 588 -13.60 3.05 -3.04
C TYR A 588 -14.55 2.86 -1.87
N ILE A 589 -15.27 3.91 -1.48
CA ILE A 589 -16.24 3.89 -0.39
C ILE A 589 -17.65 3.77 -0.98
N SER A 590 -18.49 2.89 -0.42
CA SER A 590 -19.90 2.74 -0.80
C SER A 590 -20.88 3.11 0.32
N PHE A 591 -20.41 3.36 1.52
CA PHE A 591 -21.22 3.72 2.70
C PHE A 591 -21.03 5.19 3.07
N SER A 592 -22.07 5.80 3.64
CA SER A 592 -22.02 7.13 4.24
C SER A 592 -22.62 7.10 5.65
N THR A 593 -22.16 7.99 6.51
CA THR A 593 -22.83 8.28 7.79
C THR A 593 -24.20 8.96 7.58
N ASN A 594 -24.48 9.45 6.38
CA ASN A 594 -25.65 10.24 6.02
C ASN A 594 -25.82 11.55 6.80
N ILE A 595 -24.74 12.00 7.45
CA ILE A 595 -24.65 13.30 8.12
C ILE A 595 -23.51 14.11 7.55
N GLU A 596 -23.52 15.42 7.74
CA GLU A 596 -22.41 16.30 7.38
C GLU A 596 -21.36 16.32 8.49
N TYR A 597 -20.09 16.25 8.10
CA TYR A 597 -18.97 16.47 9.02
C TYR A 597 -18.84 17.97 9.29
N SER A 598 -18.83 18.35 10.57
CA SER A 598 -18.52 19.71 11.00
C SER A 598 -17.04 19.83 11.37
N VAL A 599 -16.36 20.79 10.77
CA VAL A 599 -14.97 21.12 11.11
C VAL A 599 -14.90 21.88 12.45
N ASP A 600 -16.01 22.50 12.86
CA ASP A 600 -16.10 23.16 14.15
C ASP A 600 -16.22 22.14 15.28
N THR A 601 -15.17 22.01 16.07
CA THR A 601 -15.08 21.07 17.18
C THR A 601 -15.78 21.54 18.46
N ARG A 602 -16.39 22.73 18.45
CA ARG A 602 -17.11 23.30 19.59
C ARG A 602 -18.53 22.75 19.72
N TYR A 603 -18.66 21.42 19.65
CA TYR A 603 -19.95 20.73 19.75
C TYR A 603 -20.69 21.06 21.08
N TYR A 604 -19.95 21.43 22.11
CA TYR A 604 -20.50 21.82 23.42
C TYR A 604 -21.22 23.18 23.40
N GLU A 605 -21.03 24.00 22.35
CA GLU A 605 -21.77 25.24 22.12
C GLU A 605 -23.11 25.02 21.37
N LEU A 606 -23.34 23.81 20.84
CA LEU A 606 -24.59 23.48 20.18
C LEU A 606 -25.78 23.50 21.17
N LYS A 607 -26.88 24.12 20.78
CA LYS A 607 -28.10 24.21 21.62
C LYS A 607 -28.63 22.85 22.10
N CYS A 608 -28.43 21.81 21.32
CA CYS A 608 -28.87 20.45 21.66
C CYS A 608 -27.89 19.69 22.57
N TRP A 609 -26.65 20.19 22.75
CA TRP A 609 -25.64 19.46 23.52
C TRP A 609 -26.05 19.15 24.97
N PRO A 610 -26.65 20.10 25.75
CA PRO A 610 -27.11 19.78 27.12
C PRO A 610 -28.12 18.64 27.18
N GLU A 611 -28.96 18.49 26.17
CA GLU A 611 -29.93 17.36 26.08
C GLU A 611 -29.20 16.04 25.82
N VAL A 612 -28.22 16.04 24.91
CA VAL A 612 -27.40 14.87 24.59
C VAL A 612 -26.55 14.46 25.80
N GLU A 613 -25.95 15.41 26.47
CA GLU A 613 -25.13 15.18 27.67
C GLU A 613 -25.98 14.61 28.80
N LYS A 614 -27.17 15.20 29.04
CA LYS A 614 -28.13 14.68 30.03
C LYS A 614 -28.56 13.26 29.69
N PHE A 615 -28.93 13.00 28.43
CA PHE A 615 -29.33 11.67 27.95
C PHE A 615 -28.23 10.62 28.20
N LEU A 616 -26.96 10.95 27.87
CA LEU A 616 -25.83 10.05 28.13
C LEU A 616 -25.59 9.85 29.63
N HIS A 617 -25.80 10.90 30.45
CA HIS A 617 -25.70 10.81 31.91
C HIS A 617 -26.78 9.93 32.51
N ASP A 618 -28.02 10.06 32.03
CA ASP A 618 -29.18 9.32 32.58
C ASP A 618 -29.05 7.82 32.25
N ILE A 619 -28.53 7.45 31.08
CA ILE A 619 -28.36 6.02 30.69
C ILE A 619 -27.04 5.46 31.24
N LEU A 620 -25.98 6.25 31.31
CA LEU A 620 -24.65 5.85 31.78
C LEU A 620 -24.24 6.74 32.97
N PRO A 621 -24.83 6.57 34.13
CA PRO A 621 -24.59 7.48 35.28
C PRO A 621 -23.16 7.39 35.80
N ASN A 622 -22.51 6.23 35.68
CA ASN A 622 -21.10 6.09 36.04
C ASN A 622 -20.20 6.81 35.02
N LYS A 623 -19.50 7.82 35.49
CA LYS A 623 -18.62 8.64 34.64
C LYS A 623 -17.58 7.80 33.88
N ASN A 624 -16.95 6.84 34.54
CA ASN A 624 -15.90 6.03 33.91
C ASN A 624 -16.46 5.15 32.77
N VAL A 625 -17.67 4.61 32.95
CA VAL A 625 -18.37 3.82 31.92
C VAL A 625 -18.80 4.71 30.77
N ARG A 626 -19.28 5.92 31.05
CA ARG A 626 -19.67 6.90 30.04
C ARG A 626 -18.46 7.36 29.21
N ASP A 627 -17.36 7.72 29.86
CA ASP A 627 -16.11 8.12 29.21
C ASP A 627 -15.52 6.98 28.36
N TYR A 628 -15.58 5.75 28.88
CA TYR A 628 -15.20 4.55 28.12
C TYR A 628 -16.06 4.39 26.88
N PHE A 629 -17.40 4.49 27.01
CA PHE A 629 -18.32 4.32 25.88
C PHE A 629 -18.08 5.37 24.78
N ILE A 630 -17.90 6.63 25.13
CA ILE A 630 -17.60 7.71 24.19
C ILE A 630 -16.27 7.42 23.46
N LYS A 631 -15.22 7.03 24.18
CA LYS A 631 -13.95 6.62 23.58
C LYS A 631 -14.09 5.39 22.68
N HIS A 632 -14.95 4.47 23.07
CA HIS A 632 -15.26 3.30 22.26
C HIS A 632 -15.97 3.69 20.97
N LEU A 633 -16.95 4.58 20.99
CA LEU A 633 -17.61 5.11 19.78
C LEU A 633 -16.60 5.74 18.81
N SER A 634 -15.65 6.54 19.31
CA SER A 634 -14.61 7.12 18.44
C SER A 634 -13.71 6.05 17.81
N LYS A 635 -13.44 4.93 18.50
CA LYS A 635 -12.75 3.78 17.92
C LYS A 635 -13.58 3.03 16.88
N CYS A 636 -14.92 3.08 16.97
CA CYS A 636 -15.79 2.50 15.96
C CYS A 636 -15.74 3.27 14.62
N LEU A 637 -15.36 4.56 14.60
CA LEU A 637 -15.17 5.29 13.36
C LEU A 637 -14.04 4.72 12.50
N SER A 638 -13.00 4.17 13.14
CA SER A 638 -11.95 3.43 12.45
C SER A 638 -12.28 1.94 12.37
N GLY A 639 -12.13 1.34 11.19
CA GLY A 639 -12.27 -0.11 10.98
C GLY A 639 -11.09 -0.93 11.49
N THR A 640 -10.23 -0.36 12.32
CA THR A 640 -9.09 -1.07 12.89
C THR A 640 -9.53 -2.20 13.80
N PHE A 641 -8.79 -3.29 13.75
CA PHE A 641 -9.05 -4.50 14.50
C PHE A 641 -9.18 -4.28 16.01
N ASN A 642 -10.15 -4.97 16.64
CA ASN A 642 -10.36 -4.96 18.09
C ASN A 642 -10.83 -6.36 18.57
N GLN A 643 -10.08 -6.99 19.48
CA GLN A 643 -10.39 -8.30 20.05
C GLN A 643 -11.49 -8.26 21.13
N GLN A 644 -12.42 -7.33 21.06
CA GLN A 644 -13.45 -7.13 22.06
C GLN A 644 -14.85 -7.37 21.49
N PHE A 645 -15.65 -8.08 22.24
CA PHE A 645 -17.09 -8.20 22.04
C PHE A 645 -17.78 -7.46 23.18
N HIS A 646 -18.64 -6.50 22.88
CA HIS A 646 -19.25 -5.64 23.88
C HIS A 646 -20.65 -6.12 24.24
N ILE A 647 -20.90 -6.29 25.53
CA ILE A 647 -22.22 -6.70 26.05
C ILE A 647 -22.76 -5.56 26.92
N LEU A 648 -23.93 -5.03 26.53
CA LEU A 648 -24.65 -4.00 27.26
C LEU A 648 -25.77 -4.67 28.03
N THR A 649 -25.60 -4.80 29.35
CA THR A 649 -26.59 -5.43 30.23
C THR A 649 -27.31 -4.39 31.08
N GLY A 650 -28.53 -4.68 31.50
CA GLY A 650 -29.32 -3.86 32.44
C GLY A 650 -30.79 -4.21 32.38
N SER A 651 -31.51 -3.96 33.46
CA SER A 651 -32.95 -4.21 33.55
C SER A 651 -33.75 -3.59 32.41
N GLY A 652 -34.93 -4.06 32.12
CA GLY A 652 -35.81 -3.50 31.09
C GLY A 652 -36.06 -2.00 31.30
N SER A 653 -36.36 -1.30 30.22
CA SER A 653 -36.70 0.14 30.20
C SER A 653 -35.61 1.13 30.68
N ASN A 654 -34.34 0.75 30.61
CA ASN A 654 -33.19 1.59 31.04
C ASN A 654 -32.48 2.33 29.91
N GLY A 655 -33.13 2.51 28.77
CA GLY A 655 -32.63 3.34 27.67
C GLY A 655 -31.61 2.68 26.72
N LYS A 656 -31.20 1.40 26.88
CA LYS A 656 -30.27 0.68 26.01
C LYS A 656 -30.64 0.81 24.54
N SER A 657 -31.86 0.55 24.17
CA SER A 657 -32.35 0.62 22.78
C SER A 657 -32.28 2.05 22.22
N MET A 658 -32.58 3.05 23.06
CA MET A 658 -32.47 4.46 22.62
C MET A 658 -31.01 4.87 22.38
N LEU A 659 -30.09 4.40 23.22
CA LEU A 659 -28.66 4.61 23.03
C LEU A 659 -28.17 3.98 21.72
N MET A 660 -28.62 2.77 21.39
CA MET A 660 -28.30 2.10 20.13
C MET A 660 -28.91 2.79 18.93
N ASN A 661 -30.11 3.35 19.05
CA ASN A 661 -30.73 4.17 18.00
C ASN A 661 -29.94 5.45 17.74
N LEU A 662 -29.43 6.10 18.78
CA LEU A 662 -28.53 7.25 18.64
C LEU A 662 -27.26 6.86 17.89
N CYS A 663 -26.64 5.70 18.24
CA CYS A 663 -25.50 5.17 17.50
C CYS A 663 -25.86 4.89 16.02
N ALA A 664 -27.02 4.27 15.76
CA ALA A 664 -27.47 4.00 14.41
C ALA A 664 -27.60 5.27 13.57
N THR A 665 -28.15 6.33 14.16
CA THR A 665 -28.26 7.65 13.51
C THR A 665 -26.88 8.26 13.21
N GLY A 666 -25.94 8.17 14.17
CA GLY A 666 -24.60 8.75 14.00
C GLY A 666 -23.71 7.99 13.04
N PHE A 667 -23.81 6.65 12.96
CA PHE A 667 -23.02 5.82 12.06
C PHE A 667 -23.65 5.64 10.68
N GLY A 668 -24.94 5.95 10.51
CA GLY A 668 -25.66 5.81 9.24
C GLY A 668 -25.51 4.43 8.63
N GLU A 669 -25.05 4.34 7.38
CA GLU A 669 -24.86 3.05 6.68
C GLU A 669 -23.72 2.21 7.25
N TYR A 670 -22.81 2.76 8.04
CA TYR A 670 -21.79 1.98 8.76
C TYR A 670 -22.35 1.19 9.96
N PHE A 671 -23.59 1.48 10.36
CA PHE A 671 -24.31 0.70 11.37
C PHE A 671 -25.00 -0.50 10.72
N TYR A 672 -24.94 -1.67 11.38
CA TYR A 672 -25.64 -2.86 10.94
C TYR A 672 -26.31 -3.56 12.13
N LYS A 673 -27.62 -3.79 12.05
CA LYS A 673 -28.34 -4.62 13.00
C LYS A 673 -28.32 -6.06 12.51
N ALA A 674 -27.47 -6.89 13.12
CA ALA A 674 -27.32 -8.29 12.78
C ALA A 674 -28.41 -9.15 13.48
N ASN A 675 -28.80 -10.23 12.80
CA ASN A 675 -29.66 -11.23 13.42
C ASN A 675 -28.87 -12.00 14.48
N ILE A 676 -29.41 -12.11 15.69
CA ILE A 676 -28.79 -12.83 16.81
C ILE A 676 -28.52 -14.32 16.48
N ALA A 677 -29.30 -14.92 15.61
CA ALA A 677 -29.11 -16.29 15.13
C ALA A 677 -27.73 -16.54 14.54
N MET A 678 -27.05 -15.52 13.98
CA MET A 678 -25.65 -15.64 13.52
C MET A 678 -24.71 -16.01 14.68
N PHE A 679 -25.03 -15.60 15.88
CA PHE A 679 -24.19 -15.72 17.08
C PHE A 679 -24.62 -16.85 18.04
N THR A 680 -25.79 -17.44 17.83
CA THR A 680 -26.31 -18.51 18.67
C THR A 680 -26.37 -19.86 17.94
N GLN A 681 -26.64 -19.86 16.65
CA GLN A 681 -26.76 -21.09 15.86
C GLN A 681 -25.39 -21.63 15.38
N LYS A 682 -25.33 -22.94 15.19
CA LYS A 682 -24.18 -23.59 14.55
C LYS A 682 -24.10 -23.14 13.11
N ARG A 683 -22.90 -22.84 12.64
CA ARG A 683 -22.64 -22.52 11.24
C ARG A 683 -23.20 -23.60 10.29
N GLY A 684 -23.74 -23.17 9.20
CA GLY A 684 -24.09 -24.05 8.08
C GLY A 684 -22.85 -24.79 7.53
N LYS A 685 -23.08 -25.79 6.69
CA LYS A 685 -21.99 -26.56 6.04
C LYS A 685 -21.06 -25.62 5.26
N ALA A 686 -19.77 -25.96 5.19
CA ALA A 686 -18.80 -25.21 4.40
C ALA A 686 -19.29 -24.98 2.98
N GLY A 687 -19.23 -23.74 2.51
CA GLY A 687 -19.71 -23.33 1.19
C GLY A 687 -21.20 -22.99 1.09
N SER A 688 -21.99 -23.09 2.17
CA SER A 688 -23.36 -22.59 2.19
C SER A 688 -23.40 -21.06 2.07
N ALA A 689 -24.48 -20.52 1.47
CA ALA A 689 -24.69 -19.08 1.40
C ALA A 689 -24.86 -18.48 2.80
N SER A 690 -24.20 -17.35 3.03
CA SER A 690 -24.22 -16.60 4.29
C SER A 690 -24.35 -15.09 4.03
N PRO A 691 -25.48 -14.64 3.47
CA PRO A 691 -25.68 -13.25 3.06
C PRO A 691 -25.58 -12.27 4.23
N GLU A 692 -25.97 -12.68 5.41
CA GLU A 692 -25.84 -11.89 6.63
C GLU A 692 -24.37 -11.54 6.94
N MET A 693 -23.46 -12.49 6.71
CA MET A 693 -22.03 -12.26 6.90
C MET A 693 -21.46 -11.31 5.83
N VAL A 694 -21.92 -11.45 4.57
CA VAL A 694 -21.50 -10.54 3.50
C VAL A 694 -21.87 -9.09 3.83
N ARG A 695 -23.05 -8.89 4.44
CA ARG A 695 -23.51 -7.56 4.89
C ARG A 695 -22.64 -6.92 5.98
N MET A 696 -21.78 -7.69 6.64
CA MET A 696 -20.84 -7.15 7.63
C MET A 696 -19.62 -6.47 7.00
N LYS A 697 -19.34 -6.73 5.70
CA LYS A 697 -18.22 -6.10 5.00
C LYS A 697 -18.32 -4.56 5.09
N GLY A 698 -17.25 -3.89 5.50
CA GLY A 698 -17.16 -2.43 5.59
C GLY A 698 -17.95 -1.78 6.74
N ARG A 699 -18.76 -2.53 7.47
CA ARG A 699 -19.51 -1.99 8.64
C ARG A 699 -18.56 -1.67 9.78
N ARG A 700 -18.91 -0.67 10.58
CA ARG A 700 -18.11 -0.18 11.72
C ARG A 700 -18.72 -0.53 13.07
N PHE A 701 -20.04 -0.53 13.14
CA PHE A 701 -20.80 -0.78 14.35
C PHE A 701 -21.86 -1.85 14.07
N VAL A 702 -21.70 -3.04 14.63
CA VAL A 702 -22.68 -4.14 14.54
C VAL A 702 -23.38 -4.33 15.85
N MET A 703 -24.69 -4.27 15.83
CA MET A 703 -25.55 -4.45 16.99
C MET A 703 -26.38 -5.72 16.85
N MET A 704 -26.56 -6.44 17.96
CA MET A 704 -27.44 -7.58 18.09
C MET A 704 -28.42 -7.35 19.24
N SER A 705 -29.63 -7.88 19.08
CA SER A 705 -30.62 -7.94 20.15
C SER A 705 -30.41 -9.17 21.03
N GLU A 706 -31.12 -9.21 22.16
CA GLU A 706 -31.09 -10.30 23.13
C GLU A 706 -31.34 -11.67 22.46
N PRO A 707 -30.56 -12.72 22.79
CA PRO A 707 -30.87 -14.10 22.41
C PRO A 707 -32.10 -14.60 23.10
N ASP A 708 -32.73 -15.64 22.58
CA ASP A 708 -33.86 -16.29 23.23
C ASP A 708 -33.44 -16.92 24.57
N GLU A 709 -34.41 -17.05 25.51
CA GLU A 709 -34.13 -17.54 26.84
C GLU A 709 -33.47 -18.93 26.79
N GLY A 710 -32.31 -19.05 27.40
CA GLY A 710 -31.54 -20.30 27.43
C GLY A 710 -30.68 -20.60 26.22
N GLU A 711 -30.71 -19.78 25.15
CA GLU A 711 -29.89 -19.97 23.97
C GLU A 711 -28.45 -19.45 24.21
N PRO A 712 -27.40 -20.32 24.12
CA PRO A 712 -26.05 -19.91 24.39
C PRO A 712 -25.40 -19.24 23.18
N LEU A 713 -24.50 -18.27 23.40
CA LEU A 713 -23.68 -17.69 22.35
C LEU A 713 -22.66 -18.70 21.83
N SER A 714 -22.47 -18.70 20.53
CA SER A 714 -21.41 -19.46 19.83
C SER A 714 -20.05 -18.81 20.06
N THR A 715 -19.29 -19.30 21.03
CA THR A 715 -17.97 -18.78 21.37
C THR A 715 -16.97 -18.88 20.23
N GLY A 716 -17.05 -19.92 19.40
CA GLY A 716 -16.23 -20.09 18.21
C GLY A 716 -16.43 -18.96 17.22
N PHE A 717 -17.69 -18.60 16.94
CA PHE A 717 -18.00 -17.51 16.03
C PHE A 717 -17.64 -16.15 16.62
N MET A 718 -17.90 -15.92 17.91
CA MET A 718 -17.46 -14.69 18.58
C MET A 718 -15.94 -14.49 18.46
N LYS A 719 -15.16 -15.54 18.71
CA LYS A 719 -13.70 -15.50 18.58
C LYS A 719 -13.26 -15.23 17.15
N GLU A 720 -13.94 -15.81 16.17
CA GLU A 720 -13.63 -15.62 14.75
C GLU A 720 -13.85 -14.18 14.30
N ILE A 721 -15.00 -13.57 14.58
CA ILE A 721 -15.28 -12.18 14.17
C ILE A 721 -14.51 -11.14 14.96
N THR A 722 -13.99 -11.49 16.13
CA THR A 722 -13.09 -10.66 16.93
C THR A 722 -11.61 -11.04 16.73
N SER A 723 -11.29 -11.95 15.79
CA SER A 723 -9.94 -12.29 15.41
C SER A 723 -9.43 -11.36 14.30
N SER A 724 -8.13 -11.39 14.04
CA SER A 724 -7.51 -10.69 12.90
C SER A 724 -7.59 -11.49 11.59
N GLU A 725 -8.32 -12.61 11.59
CA GLU A 725 -8.47 -13.47 10.43
C GLU A 725 -9.57 -12.93 9.53
N LYS A 726 -9.39 -13.13 8.22
CA LYS A 726 -10.41 -12.75 7.24
C LYS A 726 -11.59 -13.70 7.29
N ILE A 727 -12.79 -13.17 7.15
CA ILE A 727 -14.00 -13.95 7.00
C ILE A 727 -14.24 -14.27 5.53
N ILE A 728 -14.54 -15.55 5.27
CA ILE A 728 -14.98 -16.01 3.95
C ILE A 728 -16.50 -16.20 4.00
N ALA A 729 -17.22 -15.47 3.15
CA ALA A 729 -18.66 -15.52 3.06
C ALA A 729 -19.11 -15.64 1.59
N ARG A 730 -20.30 -16.22 1.36
CA ARG A 730 -20.90 -16.36 0.04
C ARG A 730 -22.28 -15.71 0.01
N ASP A 731 -22.49 -14.84 -0.98
CA ASP A 731 -23.79 -14.21 -1.17
C ASP A 731 -24.80 -15.16 -1.85
N LEU A 732 -26.09 -14.85 -1.69
CA LEU A 732 -27.18 -15.53 -2.38
C LEU A 732 -27.06 -15.27 -3.92
N TYR A 733 -27.38 -16.29 -4.70
CA TYR A 733 -27.37 -16.23 -6.18
C TYR A 733 -26.01 -15.89 -6.81
N ALA A 734 -24.97 -15.87 -6.02
CA ALA A 734 -23.61 -15.69 -6.51
C ALA A 734 -23.07 -17.02 -7.03
N GLY A 735 -22.55 -17.04 -8.26
CA GLY A 735 -21.94 -18.24 -8.86
C GLY A 735 -20.78 -18.80 -8.01
N SER A 736 -20.26 -19.96 -8.38
CA SER A 736 -19.20 -20.67 -7.61
C SER A 736 -17.92 -19.86 -7.34
N LYS A 737 -17.68 -18.77 -8.08
CA LYS A 737 -16.53 -17.85 -7.90
C LYS A 737 -16.83 -16.66 -6.98
N ALA A 738 -18.00 -16.57 -6.36
CA ALA A 738 -18.41 -15.39 -5.61
C ALA A 738 -18.28 -15.57 -4.09
N MET A 739 -17.24 -16.21 -3.64
CA MET A 739 -16.80 -16.10 -2.26
C MET A 739 -16.14 -14.73 -2.07
N VAL A 740 -16.61 -13.99 -1.07
CA VAL A 740 -16.05 -12.70 -0.65
C VAL A 740 -15.21 -12.96 0.59
N GLU A 741 -13.94 -12.58 0.53
CA GLU A 741 -13.00 -12.62 1.64
C GLU A 741 -12.74 -11.19 2.10
N PHE A 742 -12.96 -10.88 3.36
CA PHE A 742 -12.82 -9.52 3.90
C PHE A 742 -12.38 -9.49 5.36
N ASP A 743 -11.72 -8.40 5.75
CA ASP A 743 -11.40 -8.10 7.14
C ASP A 743 -12.63 -7.58 7.88
N VAL A 744 -12.88 -8.08 9.10
CA VAL A 744 -13.96 -7.53 9.95
C VAL A 744 -13.50 -6.17 10.49
N GLN A 745 -14.20 -5.12 10.06
CA GLN A 745 -13.94 -3.75 10.49
C GLN A 745 -14.87 -3.32 11.63
N ALA A 746 -15.93 -4.08 11.86
CA ALA A 746 -16.98 -3.78 12.84
C ALA A 746 -16.55 -4.12 14.28
N LYS A 747 -17.05 -3.32 15.22
CA LYS A 747 -17.13 -3.67 16.65
C LYS A 747 -18.51 -4.21 16.91
N CYS A 748 -18.56 -5.37 17.58
CA CYS A 748 -19.81 -6.11 17.83
C CYS A 748 -20.36 -5.80 19.22
N HIS A 749 -21.68 -5.52 19.28
CA HIS A 749 -22.40 -5.11 20.48
C HIS A 749 -23.63 -5.96 20.65
N LEU A 750 -23.82 -6.55 21.81
CA LEU A 750 -25.01 -7.26 22.19
C LEU A 750 -25.75 -6.48 23.29
N ALA A 751 -27.02 -6.15 23.07
CA ALA A 751 -27.86 -5.55 24.09
C ALA A 751 -28.82 -6.58 24.64
N CYS A 752 -28.72 -6.86 25.93
CA CYS A 752 -29.55 -7.86 26.64
C CYS A 752 -29.93 -7.40 28.06
N ASN A 753 -30.94 -8.01 28.65
CA ASN A 753 -31.31 -7.73 30.02
C ASN A 753 -30.39 -8.48 30.98
N ASP A 754 -30.20 -9.75 30.75
CA ASP A 754 -29.34 -10.62 31.55
C ASP A 754 -28.06 -10.96 30.79
N LYS A 755 -27.02 -11.38 31.49
CA LYS A 755 -25.81 -11.87 30.88
C LYS A 755 -26.08 -13.11 30.03
N PRO A 756 -25.74 -13.16 28.76
CA PRO A 756 -26.01 -14.31 27.92
C PRO A 756 -25.24 -15.54 28.40
N LYS A 757 -25.80 -16.71 28.18
CA LYS A 757 -25.13 -17.99 28.49
C LYS A 757 -23.96 -18.19 27.49
N VAL A 758 -22.83 -18.59 28.01
CA VAL A 758 -21.63 -18.91 27.23
C VAL A 758 -21.11 -20.27 27.68
N ASN A 759 -21.13 -21.24 26.76
CA ASN A 759 -20.74 -22.63 27.07
C ASN A 759 -19.22 -22.81 26.99
N THR A 760 -18.48 -22.07 27.80
CA THR A 760 -17.01 -22.23 27.88
C THR A 760 -16.52 -21.85 29.27
N THR A 761 -15.53 -22.60 29.74
CA THR A 761 -14.76 -22.30 30.96
C THR A 761 -13.44 -21.58 30.64
N ASP A 762 -13.19 -21.29 29.33
CA ASP A 762 -11.97 -20.67 28.87
C ASP A 762 -11.93 -19.18 29.27
N GLY A 763 -10.95 -18.82 30.11
CA GLY A 763 -10.75 -17.46 30.60
C GLY A 763 -10.43 -16.42 29.50
N GLY A 764 -10.16 -16.85 28.27
CA GLY A 764 -9.99 -15.97 27.11
C GLY A 764 -11.29 -15.52 26.45
N THR A 765 -12.46 -16.02 26.94
CA THR A 765 -13.77 -15.67 26.39
C THR A 765 -14.42 -14.51 27.14
N TRP A 766 -14.06 -14.29 28.43
CA TRP A 766 -14.58 -13.25 29.31
C TRP A 766 -13.60 -12.11 29.56
#